data_c07ff55a9d1648027e3f9b96217351c6
#
_entry.id   c07ff55a9d1648027e3f9b96217351c6
#
_cell.length_a   1.000
_cell.length_b   1.000
_cell.length_c   1.000
_cell.angle_alpha   90.00
_cell.angle_beta   90.00
_cell.angle_gamma   90.00
#
_symmetry.space_group_name_H-M   'P 1'
#
loop_
_entity.id
_entity.type
_entity.pdbx_description
1 polymer ?
#
loop_
_entity_poly.entity_id
_entity_poly.type
_entity_poly.pdbx_seq_one_letter_code
_entity_poly.pdbx_strand_id
1 'polypeptide(L)'
;MKLMEYKFNENTRVQVPAAMHLCRLGYTYLDNITEYDSKTNILTDVFLRSVQRLNPELSELQAKQLLNEIILILDNNDLGREFYNRLSSNSNIKLIDFQDADRNEWHVTTEFTCENQDSGDSFRPDITCFVNGLPLAFIEVKKPNNHDGILAERERINVRMRNEKFRRFLNVTQLMIFSNNQEYDNENRVPIQGAFYCCSSKDKAFFNVFREADKDFVTKYPYEAVSDSVEKQILQHRNCVVIKNLPDYNTNKDMNTPTNRILTSMLSKERFLFLLRYGFAYVDRKIELEDGSKTTQLEKHVMRYQQLFASLAIRKKLDNGIKSGIIWHTQGSGKTALAYYSVRSLTDFYAAKNTAVKFYFIVDRLDLMEQAKDEFVARGLSVRTANSRDELMSDIRSTNLTENAEGKAEIMVVNIQKFKQDSAKIQIDSNYSIRLQRIFFIDEAHRGYNPHGSFLANLLAADKDAIKIALTGTPLLKEERESWRVFGDYIDTYYYDKSIADGYTLKLMREPVETIYKEKIENILDKLAGGIKVRRSDIDRNKIIEHESYLNALIDYIIADFRRFRIEQADDTVGAMIVCKTNPQAREMYRLWQERFNKALYIEGKHDESLMLAAEPMIAYGYHAKPLRASLILHDEGDKEERKAYIDEYKKKLSVDVLIVNQMLLTGFDAPRLKKLYLGRSLDGHDLLQALTRVNRPYHKFKYGYVVDFVNIKENFDATNDRYLRELNRTADIKETGEKETVGEALIVDKEQIVEQIKEIRSVLFNYTCDNPEEFRKEIDEIENKDNLYTLRSTLENAKAIINQVRAFGDEELKERINSLPKGTIPTLITEVSHRIERMNFLESTEHKADVSGIINVALSELEFEFKKGISEELRIIVNDIRERCEKVQAEFEANFDKTEDKYVILAEEFREYFRKKGFVPQNTQEAKESIDYMDSVMKKIREINRRNNIPVSYTHLTLPTNSR
;
A
#
# COMPACT_ATOMS: atom_id res chain seq x y z
N MET A 1 -0.53 18.21 -53.67
CA MET A 1 -0.89 17.07 -52.82
C MET A 1 -0.64 17.53 -51.37
N LYS A 2 -1.70 17.96 -50.64
CA LYS A 2 -1.54 18.34 -49.23
C LYS A 2 -1.13 17.09 -48.47
N LEU A 3 0.03 17.12 -47.84
CA LEU A 3 0.40 16.18 -46.75
C LEU A 3 -0.72 16.28 -45.73
N MET A 4 -1.58 15.25 -45.69
CA MET A 4 -2.48 15.08 -44.57
C MET A 4 -1.60 14.96 -43.31
N GLU A 5 -1.62 15.96 -42.44
CA GLU A 5 -1.03 15.86 -41.10
C GLU A 5 -1.75 14.72 -40.41
N TYR A 6 -1.04 13.58 -40.28
CA TYR A 6 -1.54 12.45 -39.50
C TYR A 6 -1.61 12.90 -38.05
N LYS A 7 -2.79 13.18 -37.58
CA LYS A 7 -3.01 13.57 -36.21
C LYS A 7 -2.59 12.43 -35.30
N PHE A 8 -1.86 12.79 -34.25
CA PHE A 8 -1.59 11.93 -33.13
C PHE A 8 -2.92 11.45 -32.52
N ASN A 9 -3.29 10.19 -32.70
CA ASN A 9 -4.54 9.61 -32.23
C ASN A 9 -4.32 8.25 -31.57
N GLU A 10 -5.32 7.78 -30.87
CA GLU A 10 -5.34 6.54 -30.13
C GLU A 10 -5.14 5.31 -31.01
N ASN A 11 -5.83 5.29 -32.16
CA ASN A 11 -5.79 4.19 -33.11
C ASN A 11 -4.35 3.90 -33.58
N THR A 12 -3.63 4.94 -34.04
CA THR A 12 -2.29 4.76 -34.62
C THR A 12 -1.20 4.58 -33.59
N ARG A 13 -1.40 5.09 -32.37
CA ARG A 13 -0.38 5.08 -31.29
C ARG A 13 -0.45 3.87 -30.41
N VAL A 14 -1.62 3.35 -30.12
CA VAL A 14 -1.80 2.28 -29.14
C VAL A 14 -2.60 1.10 -29.69
N GLN A 15 -3.76 1.33 -30.31
CA GLN A 15 -4.67 0.28 -30.74
C GLN A 15 -4.05 -0.65 -31.80
N VAL A 16 -3.52 -0.08 -32.88
CA VAL A 16 -2.89 -0.87 -33.96
C VAL A 16 -1.62 -1.58 -33.48
N PRO A 17 -0.68 -0.95 -32.76
CA PRO A 17 0.44 -1.65 -32.15
C PRO A 17 0.03 -2.80 -31.23
N ALA A 18 -1.02 -2.60 -30.41
CA ALA A 18 -1.55 -3.63 -29.51
C ALA A 18 -2.16 -4.83 -30.28
N ALA A 19 -2.94 -4.57 -31.35
CA ALA A 19 -3.46 -5.63 -32.20
C ALA A 19 -2.35 -6.43 -32.89
N MET A 20 -1.31 -5.75 -33.37
CA MET A 20 -0.09 -6.40 -33.89
C MET A 20 0.60 -7.25 -32.85
N HIS A 21 0.66 -6.76 -31.61
CA HIS A 21 1.29 -7.49 -30.51
C HIS A 21 0.51 -8.78 -30.16
N LEU A 22 -0.82 -8.73 -30.18
CA LEU A 22 -1.65 -9.93 -30.01
C LEU A 22 -1.40 -10.96 -31.13
N CYS A 23 -1.17 -10.51 -32.37
CA CYS A 23 -0.74 -11.44 -33.43
C CYS A 23 0.62 -12.09 -33.13
N ARG A 24 1.56 -11.38 -32.48
CA ARG A 24 2.82 -11.99 -32.02
C ARG A 24 2.63 -12.99 -30.88
N LEU A 25 1.52 -12.90 -30.15
CA LEU A 25 1.13 -13.89 -29.13
C LEU A 25 0.39 -15.09 -29.74
N GLY A 26 0.27 -15.16 -31.09
CA GLY A 26 -0.35 -16.27 -31.83
C GLY A 26 -1.86 -16.12 -32.02
N TYR A 27 -2.40 -14.89 -31.93
CA TYR A 27 -3.79 -14.61 -32.35
C TYR A 27 -3.88 -14.33 -33.82
N THR A 28 -4.90 -14.86 -34.49
CA THR A 28 -5.22 -14.57 -35.89
C THR A 28 -6.08 -13.31 -35.97
N TYR A 29 -5.65 -12.33 -36.77
CA TYR A 29 -6.41 -11.10 -36.96
C TYR A 29 -7.59 -11.32 -37.92
N LEU A 30 -8.78 -10.86 -37.53
CA LEU A 30 -10.00 -10.89 -38.36
C LEU A 30 -10.37 -9.46 -38.76
N ASP A 31 -10.40 -9.20 -40.07
CA ASP A 31 -10.79 -7.90 -40.64
C ASP A 31 -12.22 -7.92 -41.23
N ASN A 32 -12.78 -9.10 -41.47
CA ASN A 32 -14.13 -9.27 -41.94
C ASN A 32 -14.82 -10.38 -41.16
N ILE A 33 -15.81 -10.03 -40.37
CA ILE A 33 -16.61 -10.94 -39.56
C ILE A 33 -18.05 -10.88 -40.05
N THR A 34 -18.57 -11.97 -40.58
CA THR A 34 -19.91 -12.06 -41.14
C THR A 34 -20.84 -12.97 -40.35
N GLU A 35 -20.29 -14.00 -39.70
CA GLU A 35 -21.04 -15.04 -38.97
C GLU A 35 -20.87 -14.87 -37.47
N TYR A 36 -21.78 -14.12 -36.83
CA TYR A 36 -21.74 -13.88 -35.39
C TYR A 36 -23.12 -13.56 -34.79
N ASP A 37 -23.29 -13.76 -33.50
CA ASP A 37 -24.44 -13.28 -32.75
C ASP A 37 -24.23 -11.83 -32.29
N SER A 38 -25.03 -10.90 -32.79
CA SER A 38 -24.85 -9.45 -32.57
C SER A 38 -25.03 -9.01 -31.13
N LYS A 39 -25.66 -9.80 -30.27
CA LYS A 39 -25.95 -9.48 -28.87
C LYS A 39 -24.87 -10.00 -27.90
N THR A 40 -24.13 -11.03 -28.31
CA THR A 40 -23.09 -11.66 -27.53
C THR A 40 -21.71 -11.46 -28.13
N ASN A 41 -21.63 -11.07 -29.39
CA ASN A 41 -20.43 -11.08 -30.24
C ASN A 41 -19.74 -12.45 -30.36
N ILE A 42 -20.45 -13.56 -30.12
CA ILE A 42 -19.92 -14.90 -30.34
C ILE A 42 -19.80 -15.13 -31.86
N LEU A 43 -18.60 -15.50 -32.31
CA LEU A 43 -18.34 -15.91 -33.69
C LEU A 43 -18.91 -17.32 -33.92
N THR A 44 -20.09 -17.40 -34.51
CA THR A 44 -20.89 -18.62 -34.51
C THR A 44 -20.27 -19.75 -35.33
N ASP A 45 -19.68 -19.44 -36.48
CA ASP A 45 -18.98 -20.40 -37.31
C ASP A 45 -17.70 -20.93 -36.63
N VAL A 46 -16.92 -20.03 -36.04
CA VAL A 46 -15.70 -20.39 -35.30
C VAL A 46 -16.05 -21.25 -34.08
N PHE A 47 -17.10 -20.87 -33.35
CA PHE A 47 -17.55 -21.62 -32.18
C PHE A 47 -17.94 -23.06 -32.53
N LEU A 48 -18.81 -23.21 -33.54
CA LEU A 48 -19.31 -24.53 -33.95
C LEU A 48 -18.18 -25.46 -34.38
N ARG A 49 -17.28 -25.00 -35.27
CA ARG A 49 -16.16 -25.82 -35.72
C ARG A 49 -15.16 -26.12 -34.59
N SER A 50 -14.91 -25.17 -33.70
CA SER A 50 -13.99 -25.38 -32.58
C SER A 50 -14.53 -26.38 -31.57
N VAL A 51 -15.82 -26.28 -31.22
CA VAL A 51 -16.44 -27.21 -30.26
C VAL A 51 -16.50 -28.62 -30.83
N GLN A 52 -16.81 -28.79 -32.13
CA GLN A 52 -16.78 -30.10 -32.78
C GLN A 52 -15.36 -30.68 -32.86
N ARG A 53 -14.34 -29.85 -33.10
CA ARG A 53 -12.94 -30.28 -33.07
C ARG A 53 -12.49 -30.76 -31.67
N LEU A 54 -12.93 -30.08 -30.63
CA LEU A 54 -12.62 -30.46 -29.24
C LEU A 54 -13.40 -31.68 -28.77
N ASN A 55 -14.59 -31.91 -29.36
CA ASN A 55 -15.51 -33.00 -29.01
C ASN A 55 -15.96 -33.71 -30.33
N PRO A 56 -15.14 -34.62 -30.87
CA PRO A 56 -15.41 -35.24 -32.16
C PRO A 56 -16.70 -36.06 -32.25
N GLU A 57 -17.26 -36.50 -31.11
CA GLU A 57 -18.53 -37.18 -31.01
C GLU A 57 -19.74 -36.27 -31.17
N LEU A 58 -19.56 -34.97 -31.18
CA LEU A 58 -20.65 -34.01 -31.22
C LEU A 58 -21.13 -33.78 -32.63
N SER A 59 -22.41 -34.03 -32.91
CA SER A 59 -23.02 -33.72 -34.20
C SER A 59 -23.19 -32.20 -34.35
N GLU A 60 -23.31 -31.73 -35.58
CA GLU A 60 -23.56 -30.32 -35.90
C GLU A 60 -24.83 -29.79 -35.23
N LEU A 61 -25.87 -30.59 -35.18
CA LEU A 61 -27.13 -30.23 -34.51
C LEU A 61 -26.93 -30.04 -33.00
N GLN A 62 -26.18 -30.93 -32.35
CA GLN A 62 -25.85 -30.81 -30.92
C GLN A 62 -24.93 -29.61 -30.63
N ALA A 63 -23.98 -29.28 -31.52
CA ALA A 63 -23.17 -28.09 -31.41
C ALA A 63 -24.00 -26.79 -31.48
N LYS A 64 -25.01 -26.75 -32.42
CA LYS A 64 -25.98 -25.64 -32.50
C LYS A 64 -26.87 -25.55 -31.27
N GLN A 65 -27.31 -26.67 -30.70
CA GLN A 65 -28.07 -26.70 -29.47
C GLN A 65 -27.22 -26.16 -28.30
N LEU A 66 -25.96 -26.55 -28.18
CA LEU A 66 -25.03 -26.04 -27.18
C LEU A 66 -24.81 -24.52 -27.30
N LEU A 67 -24.69 -24.00 -28.54
CA LEU A 67 -24.58 -22.55 -28.76
C LEU A 67 -25.83 -21.82 -28.24
N ASN A 68 -27.00 -22.32 -28.52
CA ASN A 68 -28.25 -21.75 -28.04
C ASN A 68 -28.37 -21.82 -26.53
N GLU A 69 -27.95 -22.93 -25.90
CA GLU A 69 -27.87 -23.07 -24.44
C GLU A 69 -26.96 -22.00 -23.83
N ILE A 70 -25.76 -21.79 -24.40
CA ILE A 70 -24.81 -20.75 -23.94
C ILE A 70 -25.44 -19.37 -24.06
N ILE A 71 -26.09 -19.03 -25.20
CA ILE A 71 -26.74 -17.74 -25.38
C ILE A 71 -27.85 -17.51 -24.35
N LEU A 72 -28.56 -18.56 -23.95
CA LEU A 72 -29.59 -18.47 -22.93
C LEU A 72 -29.00 -18.22 -21.52
N ILE A 73 -27.99 -18.97 -21.14
CA ILE A 73 -27.39 -18.81 -19.82
C ILE A 73 -26.65 -17.44 -19.67
N LEU A 74 -26.21 -16.85 -20.77
CA LEU A 74 -25.64 -15.50 -20.77
C LEU A 74 -26.66 -14.40 -20.47
N ASP A 75 -27.94 -14.68 -20.48
CA ASP A 75 -28.99 -13.74 -20.13
C ASP A 75 -29.31 -13.72 -18.62
N ASN A 76 -28.71 -14.59 -17.84
CA ASN A 76 -28.90 -14.66 -16.40
C ASN A 76 -28.34 -13.40 -15.72
N ASN A 77 -29.05 -12.97 -14.67
CA ASN A 77 -28.60 -11.84 -13.85
C ASN A 77 -27.67 -12.32 -12.73
N ASP A 78 -26.56 -12.94 -13.12
CA ASP A 78 -25.62 -13.62 -12.22
C ASP A 78 -24.14 -13.26 -12.51
N LEU A 79 -23.90 -12.14 -13.21
CA LEU A 79 -22.56 -11.69 -13.64
C LEU A 79 -21.81 -12.73 -14.49
N GLY A 80 -22.55 -13.65 -15.14
CA GLY A 80 -22.01 -14.74 -15.94
C GLY A 80 -21.49 -15.92 -15.09
N ARG A 81 -21.97 -16.14 -13.88
CA ARG A 81 -21.57 -17.25 -12.99
C ARG A 81 -21.84 -18.59 -13.66
N GLU A 82 -23.04 -18.79 -14.18
CA GLU A 82 -23.42 -20.05 -14.78
C GLU A 82 -22.60 -20.32 -16.05
N PHE A 83 -22.42 -19.31 -16.87
CA PHE A 83 -21.54 -19.41 -18.03
C PHE A 83 -20.09 -19.76 -17.64
N TYR A 84 -19.54 -19.07 -16.63
CA TYR A 84 -18.19 -19.36 -16.15
C TYR A 84 -18.06 -20.77 -15.58
N ASN A 85 -19.05 -21.24 -14.84
CA ASN A 85 -19.08 -22.61 -14.37
C ASN A 85 -19.09 -23.60 -15.54
N ARG A 86 -19.89 -23.33 -16.58
CA ARG A 86 -19.94 -24.14 -17.80
C ARG A 86 -18.62 -24.11 -18.57
N LEU A 87 -17.99 -22.93 -18.65
CA LEU A 87 -16.71 -22.73 -19.34
C LEU A 87 -15.57 -23.47 -18.61
N SER A 88 -15.50 -23.36 -17.28
CA SER A 88 -14.40 -23.88 -16.44
C SER A 88 -14.64 -25.27 -15.87
N SER A 89 -15.79 -25.91 -16.16
CA SER A 89 -16.12 -27.24 -15.67
C SER A 89 -15.37 -28.36 -16.39
N ASN A 90 -15.20 -29.49 -15.69
CA ASN A 90 -14.73 -30.74 -16.29
C ASN A 90 -15.89 -31.51 -16.95
N SER A 91 -16.80 -30.82 -17.65
CA SER A 91 -17.90 -31.47 -18.35
C SER A 91 -17.39 -32.32 -19.51
N ASN A 92 -18.22 -33.31 -19.94
CA ASN A 92 -17.88 -34.17 -21.07
C ASN A 92 -17.75 -33.40 -22.39
N ILE A 93 -18.42 -32.24 -22.51
CA ILE A 93 -18.34 -31.37 -23.69
C ILE A 93 -17.48 -30.17 -23.34
N LYS A 94 -16.28 -30.10 -23.89
CA LYS A 94 -15.32 -29.02 -23.67
C LYS A 94 -15.63 -27.82 -24.57
N LEU A 95 -15.66 -26.62 -23.97
CA LEU A 95 -15.68 -25.34 -24.68
C LEU A 95 -14.26 -24.82 -24.98
N ILE A 96 -13.34 -25.15 -24.10
CA ILE A 96 -11.92 -24.78 -24.18
C ILE A 96 -11.08 -26.00 -23.78
N ASP A 97 -9.97 -26.22 -24.44
CA ASP A 97 -8.93 -27.11 -23.95
C ASP A 97 -7.95 -26.32 -23.09
N PHE A 98 -7.99 -26.56 -21.76
CA PHE A 98 -7.11 -25.91 -20.78
C PHE A 98 -5.74 -26.58 -20.64
N GLN A 99 -5.53 -27.71 -21.27
CA GLN A 99 -4.26 -28.48 -21.18
C GLN A 99 -3.36 -28.21 -22.36
N ASP A 100 -3.94 -28.01 -23.52
CA ASP A 100 -3.21 -27.76 -24.77
C ASP A 100 -3.77 -26.49 -25.45
N ALA A 101 -2.97 -25.43 -25.38
CA ALA A 101 -3.32 -24.13 -25.90
C ALA A 101 -3.52 -24.13 -27.42
N ASP A 102 -2.78 -24.98 -28.14
CA ASP A 102 -2.81 -25.01 -29.60
C ASP A 102 -4.03 -25.78 -30.16
N ARG A 103 -4.74 -26.49 -29.30
CA ARG A 103 -6.04 -27.07 -29.65
C ARG A 103 -7.17 -26.06 -29.65
N ASN A 104 -6.94 -24.83 -29.21
CA ASN A 104 -7.94 -23.77 -29.29
C ASN A 104 -7.67 -22.85 -30.49
N GLU A 105 -8.73 -22.20 -30.98
CA GLU A 105 -8.61 -21.12 -31.95
C GLU A 105 -8.56 -19.77 -31.28
N TRP A 106 -7.54 -19.00 -31.63
CA TRP A 106 -7.26 -17.70 -31.05
C TRP A 106 -7.43 -16.61 -32.10
N HIS A 107 -8.39 -15.70 -31.88
CA HIS A 107 -8.65 -14.62 -32.82
C HIS A 107 -8.67 -13.25 -32.12
N VAL A 108 -8.37 -12.22 -32.88
CA VAL A 108 -8.43 -10.82 -32.44
C VAL A 108 -9.00 -9.94 -33.56
N THR A 109 -9.80 -8.96 -33.18
CA THR A 109 -10.28 -7.92 -34.08
C THR A 109 -10.33 -6.56 -33.37
N THR A 110 -10.43 -5.48 -34.15
CA THR A 110 -10.52 -4.11 -33.64
C THR A 110 -11.88 -3.50 -33.96
N GLU A 111 -12.39 -2.71 -32.98
CA GLU A 111 -13.66 -1.97 -33.10
C GLU A 111 -14.86 -2.82 -33.51
N PHE A 112 -15.00 -4.01 -32.96
CA PHE A 112 -16.08 -4.91 -33.21
C PHE A 112 -17.31 -4.53 -32.39
N THR A 113 -18.37 -4.10 -33.07
CA THR A 113 -19.56 -3.56 -32.40
C THR A 113 -20.42 -4.68 -31.80
N CYS A 114 -20.79 -4.51 -30.53
CA CYS A 114 -21.86 -5.24 -29.87
C CYS A 114 -23.15 -4.40 -29.93
N GLU A 115 -24.18 -4.94 -30.47
CA GLU A 115 -25.49 -4.30 -30.54
C GLU A 115 -26.25 -4.53 -29.22
N ASN A 116 -26.96 -3.53 -28.77
CA ASN A 116 -27.86 -3.72 -27.63
C ASN A 116 -29.16 -4.41 -28.07
N GLN A 117 -29.90 -4.92 -27.10
CA GLN A 117 -31.11 -5.71 -27.39
C GLN A 117 -32.24 -4.91 -28.08
N ASP A 118 -32.23 -3.54 -27.97
CA ASP A 118 -33.38 -2.70 -28.41
C ASP A 118 -33.00 -1.55 -29.38
N SER A 119 -31.97 -1.67 -30.13
CA SER A 119 -31.52 -0.70 -31.16
C SER A 119 -31.42 0.76 -30.70
N GLY A 120 -30.24 1.27 -30.56
CA GLY A 120 -29.97 2.69 -30.21
C GLY A 120 -28.60 2.95 -29.64
N ASP A 121 -28.18 2.17 -28.68
CA ASP A 121 -26.84 2.23 -28.11
C ASP A 121 -26.02 1.01 -28.54
N SER A 122 -24.87 1.22 -29.10
CA SER A 122 -23.91 0.17 -29.40
C SER A 122 -22.67 0.33 -28.53
N PHE A 123 -22.07 -0.77 -28.14
CA PHE A 123 -20.77 -0.83 -27.50
C PHE A 123 -19.75 -1.37 -28.48
N ARG A 124 -18.64 -0.65 -28.63
CA ARG A 124 -17.58 -1.02 -29.57
C ARG A 124 -16.23 -0.97 -28.85
N PRO A 125 -15.78 -2.13 -28.28
CA PRO A 125 -14.45 -2.23 -27.70
C PRO A 125 -13.38 -1.90 -28.73
N ASP A 126 -12.28 -1.26 -28.28
CA ASP A 126 -11.16 -0.97 -29.17
C ASP A 126 -10.54 -2.26 -29.76
N ILE A 127 -10.38 -3.30 -28.93
CA ILE A 127 -9.86 -4.61 -29.36
C ILE A 127 -10.66 -5.70 -28.64
N THR A 128 -11.09 -6.73 -29.36
CA THR A 128 -11.76 -7.92 -28.80
C THR A 128 -10.94 -9.17 -29.10
N CYS A 129 -10.70 -10.00 -28.07
CA CYS A 129 -9.99 -11.26 -28.15
C CYS A 129 -10.96 -12.44 -27.99
N PHE A 130 -10.84 -13.42 -28.87
CA PHE A 130 -11.70 -14.60 -28.91
C PHE A 130 -10.89 -15.86 -28.66
N VAL A 131 -11.48 -16.78 -27.92
CA VAL A 131 -11.01 -18.17 -27.85
C VAL A 131 -12.16 -19.07 -28.25
N ASN A 132 -11.93 -19.89 -29.29
CA ASN A 132 -12.96 -20.77 -29.91
C ASN A 132 -14.25 -20.00 -30.25
N GLY A 133 -14.11 -18.78 -30.75
CA GLY A 133 -15.24 -17.92 -31.12
C GLY A 133 -15.93 -17.18 -29.99
N LEU A 134 -15.57 -17.45 -28.73
CA LEU A 134 -16.11 -16.76 -27.55
C LEU A 134 -15.31 -15.45 -27.25
N PRO A 135 -15.94 -14.26 -27.14
CA PRO A 135 -15.29 -12.98 -26.86
C PRO A 135 -14.95 -12.88 -25.38
N LEU A 136 -13.88 -13.57 -24.94
CA LEU A 136 -13.54 -13.73 -23.53
C LEU A 136 -12.77 -12.57 -22.92
N ALA A 137 -12.15 -11.72 -23.75
CA ALA A 137 -11.50 -10.50 -23.29
C ALA A 137 -11.68 -9.34 -24.27
N PHE A 138 -11.72 -8.13 -23.73
CA PHE A 138 -11.55 -6.94 -24.56
C PHE A 138 -10.56 -5.95 -23.93
N ILE A 139 -10.02 -5.06 -24.77
CA ILE A 139 -9.04 -4.06 -24.39
C ILE A 139 -9.56 -2.68 -24.83
N GLU A 140 -9.57 -1.73 -23.92
CA GLU A 140 -9.79 -0.32 -24.16
C GLU A 140 -8.46 0.42 -24.03
N VAL A 141 -8.10 1.17 -25.03
CA VAL A 141 -6.83 1.90 -25.04
C VAL A 141 -7.06 3.41 -25.10
N LYS A 142 -6.12 4.15 -24.60
CA LYS A 142 -6.11 5.61 -24.69
C LYS A 142 -4.71 6.09 -25.09
N LYS A 143 -4.66 7.23 -25.75
CA LYS A 143 -3.37 7.82 -26.12
C LYS A 143 -2.63 8.33 -24.88
N PRO A 144 -1.28 8.29 -24.89
CA PRO A 144 -0.48 8.61 -23.71
C PRO A 144 -0.70 10.02 -23.12
N ASN A 145 -1.03 11.00 -23.94
CA ASN A 145 -1.28 12.38 -23.49
C ASN A 145 -2.74 12.67 -23.08
N ASN A 146 -3.58 11.66 -22.96
CA ASN A 146 -4.94 11.79 -22.46
C ASN A 146 -4.96 11.46 -20.97
N HIS A 147 -4.72 12.47 -20.12
CA HIS A 147 -4.63 12.30 -18.68
C HIS A 147 -5.90 11.77 -18.01
N ASP A 148 -7.05 12.12 -18.53
CA ASP A 148 -8.34 11.71 -17.95
C ASP A 148 -8.92 10.46 -18.63
N GLY A 149 -8.26 9.93 -19.65
CA GLY A 149 -8.81 8.90 -20.52
C GLY A 149 -9.19 7.61 -19.79
N ILE A 150 -8.34 7.13 -18.86
CA ILE A 150 -8.62 5.90 -18.10
C ILE A 150 -9.77 6.13 -17.08
N LEU A 151 -9.83 7.30 -16.44
CA LEU A 151 -10.95 7.65 -15.55
C LEU A 151 -12.26 7.74 -16.31
N ALA A 152 -12.26 8.39 -17.49
CA ALA A 152 -13.43 8.49 -18.34
C ALA A 152 -13.90 7.09 -18.81
N GLU A 153 -12.96 6.20 -19.17
CA GLU A 153 -13.30 4.83 -19.52
C GLU A 153 -13.87 4.04 -18.33
N ARG A 154 -13.32 4.21 -17.15
CA ARG A 154 -13.89 3.59 -15.95
C ARG A 154 -15.35 4.01 -15.72
N GLU A 155 -15.66 5.28 -15.89
CA GLU A 155 -17.05 5.75 -15.75
C GLU A 155 -17.93 5.25 -16.89
N ARG A 156 -17.44 5.20 -18.13
CA ARG A 156 -18.18 4.61 -19.26
C ARG A 156 -18.49 3.13 -19.04
N ILE A 157 -17.51 2.34 -18.61
CA ILE A 157 -17.75 0.92 -18.33
C ILE A 157 -18.70 0.72 -17.15
N ASN A 158 -18.67 1.57 -16.13
CA ASN A 158 -19.64 1.54 -15.04
C ASN A 158 -21.08 1.77 -15.55
N VAL A 159 -21.27 2.74 -16.46
CA VAL A 159 -22.57 2.98 -17.10
C VAL A 159 -23.03 1.77 -17.92
N ARG A 160 -22.11 1.14 -18.70
CA ARG A 160 -22.39 -0.04 -19.49
C ARG A 160 -22.73 -1.25 -18.63
N MET A 161 -22.04 -1.45 -17.50
CA MET A 161 -22.32 -2.54 -16.56
C MET A 161 -23.70 -2.45 -15.93
N ARG A 162 -24.20 -1.23 -15.70
CA ARG A 162 -25.57 -1.01 -15.21
C ARG A 162 -26.64 -1.16 -16.28
N ASN A 163 -26.26 -1.16 -17.54
CA ASN A 163 -27.19 -1.31 -18.64
C ASN A 163 -27.45 -2.78 -18.95
N GLU A 164 -28.59 -3.29 -18.52
CA GLU A 164 -29.01 -4.68 -18.72
C GLU A 164 -29.02 -5.14 -20.18
N LYS A 165 -29.07 -4.18 -21.13
CA LYS A 165 -29.05 -4.49 -22.56
C LYS A 165 -27.72 -5.04 -23.06
N PHE A 166 -26.62 -4.81 -22.32
CA PHE A 166 -25.31 -5.41 -22.62
C PHE A 166 -24.99 -6.63 -21.75
N ARG A 167 -25.95 -7.12 -20.95
CA ARG A 167 -25.75 -8.20 -19.98
C ARG A 167 -25.11 -9.43 -20.62
N ARG A 168 -25.62 -9.90 -21.76
CA ARG A 168 -25.08 -11.12 -22.43
C ARG A 168 -23.62 -10.95 -22.83
N PHE A 169 -23.27 -9.83 -23.42
CA PHE A 169 -21.88 -9.53 -23.78
C PHE A 169 -20.96 -9.40 -22.54
N LEU A 170 -21.45 -8.74 -21.49
CA LEU A 170 -20.70 -8.60 -20.25
C LEU A 170 -20.55 -9.93 -19.48
N ASN A 171 -21.53 -10.81 -19.58
CA ASN A 171 -21.49 -12.14 -18.95
C ASN A 171 -20.53 -13.10 -19.67
N VAL A 172 -20.42 -13.04 -21.01
CA VAL A 172 -19.44 -13.85 -21.75
C VAL A 172 -18.02 -13.34 -21.57
N THR A 173 -17.84 -12.02 -21.46
CA THR A 173 -16.52 -11.41 -21.27
C THR A 173 -15.98 -11.68 -19.86
N GLN A 174 -14.81 -12.28 -19.77
CA GLN A 174 -14.18 -12.59 -18.48
C GLN A 174 -13.19 -11.52 -18.03
N LEU A 175 -12.39 -11.01 -18.97
CA LEU A 175 -11.31 -10.08 -18.68
C LEU A 175 -11.45 -8.78 -19.48
N MET A 176 -11.30 -7.65 -18.82
CA MET A 176 -11.28 -6.33 -19.43
C MET A 176 -9.96 -5.64 -19.08
N ILE A 177 -9.23 -5.14 -20.09
CA ILE A 177 -7.94 -4.49 -19.94
C ILE A 177 -8.07 -3.04 -20.39
N PHE A 178 -7.45 -2.12 -19.64
CA PHE A 178 -7.46 -0.68 -19.89
C PHE A 178 -6.03 -0.16 -19.86
N SER A 179 -5.60 0.59 -20.86
CA SER A 179 -4.25 1.15 -20.89
C SER A 179 -4.18 2.45 -21.68
N ASN A 180 -3.41 3.41 -21.16
CA ASN A 180 -3.04 4.60 -21.91
C ASN A 180 -1.57 4.57 -22.37
N ASN A 181 -0.95 3.41 -22.36
CA ASN A 181 0.43 3.18 -22.77
C ASN A 181 1.46 4.04 -22.00
N GLN A 182 1.15 4.39 -20.76
CA GLN A 182 2.05 5.07 -19.83
C GLN A 182 2.45 4.13 -18.71
N GLU A 183 3.59 4.40 -18.07
CA GLU A 183 3.94 3.72 -16.82
C GLU A 183 2.97 4.14 -15.72
N TYR A 184 2.73 3.24 -14.79
CA TYR A 184 1.91 3.54 -13.63
C TYR A 184 2.61 4.57 -12.75
N ASP A 185 1.95 5.71 -12.52
CA ASP A 185 2.45 6.72 -11.62
C ASP A 185 2.06 6.40 -10.17
N ASN A 186 3.05 6.09 -9.37
CA ASN A 186 2.88 5.75 -7.95
C ASN A 186 2.59 6.98 -7.07
N GLU A 187 2.95 8.18 -7.52
CA GLU A 187 2.87 9.40 -6.71
C GLU A 187 1.57 10.16 -6.95
N ASN A 188 1.10 10.19 -8.18
CA ASN A 188 -0.12 10.89 -8.58
C ASN A 188 -1.19 9.93 -9.08
N ARG A 189 -2.09 9.51 -8.21
CA ARG A 189 -3.21 8.63 -8.56
C ARG A 189 -4.32 9.32 -9.37
N VAL A 190 -4.23 10.62 -9.55
CA VAL A 190 -5.17 11.40 -10.34
C VAL A 190 -4.37 12.41 -11.17
N PRO A 191 -4.39 12.30 -12.49
CA PRO A 191 -5.10 11.32 -13.32
C PRO A 191 -4.53 9.90 -13.21
N ILE A 192 -5.38 8.88 -13.40
CA ILE A 192 -4.95 7.48 -13.43
C ILE A 192 -4.19 7.22 -14.74
N GLN A 193 -2.96 6.71 -14.62
CA GLN A 193 -2.11 6.33 -15.75
C GLN A 193 -1.62 4.89 -15.57
N GLY A 194 -1.37 4.19 -16.67
CA GLY A 194 -0.82 2.85 -16.65
C GLY A 194 -1.70 1.81 -17.33
N ALA A 195 -1.46 0.56 -16.98
CA ALA A 195 -2.24 -0.59 -17.42
C ALA A 195 -3.04 -1.19 -16.26
N PHE A 196 -4.32 -1.39 -16.48
CA PHE A 196 -5.28 -1.88 -15.50
C PHE A 196 -6.11 -3.01 -16.08
N TYR A 197 -6.68 -3.83 -15.20
CA TYR A 197 -7.62 -4.86 -15.62
C TYR A 197 -8.73 -5.04 -14.58
N CYS A 198 -9.88 -5.52 -15.07
CA CYS A 198 -11.01 -5.84 -14.21
C CYS A 198 -11.86 -6.96 -14.82
N CYS A 199 -12.90 -7.36 -14.13
CA CYS A 199 -13.99 -8.20 -14.63
C CYS A 199 -15.33 -7.48 -14.50
N SER A 200 -16.40 -8.06 -15.01
CA SER A 200 -17.76 -7.53 -14.87
C SER A 200 -18.16 -7.37 -13.39
N SER A 201 -18.94 -6.34 -13.12
CA SER A 201 -19.45 -6.01 -11.78
C SER A 201 -20.87 -5.49 -11.91
N LYS A 202 -21.64 -5.47 -10.83
CA LYS A 202 -23.01 -4.97 -10.82
C LYS A 202 -23.07 -3.45 -11.01
N ASP A 203 -22.21 -2.71 -10.30
CA ASP A 203 -22.29 -1.24 -10.22
C ASP A 203 -21.02 -0.53 -10.65
N LYS A 204 -19.86 -1.01 -10.21
CA LYS A 204 -18.56 -0.36 -10.40
C LYS A 204 -17.47 -1.36 -10.74
N ALA A 205 -16.73 -1.08 -11.79
CA ALA A 205 -15.53 -1.81 -12.13
C ALA A 205 -14.41 -1.53 -11.13
N PHE A 206 -13.80 -2.59 -10.60
CA PHE A 206 -12.61 -2.49 -9.76
C PHE A 206 -11.37 -2.62 -10.63
N PHE A 207 -10.73 -1.51 -10.95
CA PHE A 207 -9.50 -1.48 -11.71
C PHE A 207 -8.34 -1.98 -10.86
N ASN A 208 -7.86 -3.18 -11.16
CA ASN A 208 -6.64 -3.70 -10.57
C ASN A 208 -5.44 -3.16 -11.35
N VAL A 209 -4.44 -2.66 -10.63
CA VAL A 209 -3.13 -2.30 -11.21
C VAL A 209 -2.46 -3.58 -11.69
N PHE A 210 -1.73 -3.49 -12.79
CA PHE A 210 -0.91 -4.60 -13.30
C PHE A 210 0.57 -4.29 -13.16
N ARG A 211 1.32 -5.26 -12.65
CA ARG A 211 2.80 -5.31 -12.69
C ARG A 211 3.24 -6.72 -13.00
N GLU A 212 4.22 -6.87 -13.90
CA GLU A 212 4.84 -8.17 -14.14
C GLU A 212 5.85 -8.49 -13.03
N ALA A 213 5.74 -9.66 -12.44
CA ALA A 213 6.67 -10.12 -11.40
C ALA A 213 7.97 -10.70 -11.98
N ASP A 214 7.88 -11.31 -13.17
CA ASP A 214 9.02 -11.86 -13.86
C ASP A 214 9.51 -10.87 -14.93
N LYS A 215 10.57 -10.12 -14.61
CA LYS A 215 11.15 -9.12 -15.51
C LYS A 215 11.56 -9.70 -16.88
N ASP A 216 11.96 -10.96 -16.89
CA ASP A 216 12.43 -11.66 -18.08
C ASP A 216 11.30 -12.26 -18.91
N PHE A 217 10.10 -12.41 -18.34
CA PHE A 217 9.01 -13.10 -19.03
C PHE A 217 8.66 -12.44 -20.36
N VAL A 218 8.50 -11.11 -20.38
CA VAL A 218 8.17 -10.37 -21.61
C VAL A 218 9.32 -10.40 -22.60
N THR A 219 10.55 -10.22 -22.15
CA THR A 219 11.74 -10.18 -23.04
C THR A 219 12.12 -11.53 -23.58
N LYS A 220 11.86 -12.61 -22.85
CA LYS A 220 12.20 -13.99 -23.24
C LYS A 220 11.01 -14.76 -23.83
N TYR A 221 9.82 -14.13 -23.91
CA TYR A 221 8.64 -14.78 -24.48
C TYR A 221 8.89 -15.15 -25.96
N PRO A 222 8.51 -16.37 -26.40
CA PRO A 222 8.74 -16.80 -27.78
C PRO A 222 7.68 -16.20 -28.73
N TYR A 223 7.81 -14.91 -29.04
CA TYR A 223 6.89 -14.23 -29.93
C TYR A 223 6.90 -14.81 -31.35
N GLU A 224 5.72 -14.96 -31.94
CA GLU A 224 5.56 -15.32 -33.35
C GLU A 224 5.94 -14.14 -34.25
N ALA A 225 6.56 -14.44 -35.39
CA ALA A 225 6.84 -13.44 -36.39
C ALA A 225 5.57 -13.08 -37.14
N VAL A 226 5.19 -11.80 -37.09
CA VAL A 226 4.04 -11.31 -37.89
C VAL A 226 4.49 -10.99 -39.31
N SER A 227 3.84 -11.60 -40.30
CA SER A 227 4.16 -11.36 -41.71
C SER A 227 3.76 -9.95 -42.16
N ASP A 228 4.45 -9.44 -43.18
CA ASP A 228 4.09 -8.16 -43.80
C ASP A 228 2.66 -8.11 -44.35
N SER A 229 2.09 -9.27 -44.72
CA SER A 229 0.70 -9.38 -45.17
C SER A 229 -0.28 -9.11 -44.03
N VAL A 230 -0.06 -9.67 -42.84
CA VAL A 230 -0.89 -9.46 -41.66
C VAL A 230 -0.78 -8.01 -41.19
N GLU A 231 0.43 -7.46 -41.12
CA GLU A 231 0.62 -6.04 -40.78
C GLU A 231 -0.15 -5.13 -41.77
N LYS A 232 -0.04 -5.41 -43.07
CA LYS A 232 -0.76 -4.66 -44.11
C LYS A 232 -2.27 -4.82 -43.98
N GLN A 233 -2.78 -6.02 -43.68
CA GLN A 233 -4.21 -6.28 -43.42
C GLN A 233 -4.72 -5.42 -42.30
N ILE A 234 -4.04 -5.38 -41.13
CA ILE A 234 -4.44 -4.57 -39.98
C ILE A 234 -4.44 -3.08 -40.33
N LEU A 235 -3.36 -2.60 -40.98
CA LEU A 235 -3.23 -1.21 -41.38
C LEU A 235 -4.28 -0.78 -42.39
N GLN A 236 -4.66 -1.65 -43.30
CA GLN A 236 -5.73 -1.44 -44.29
C GLN A 236 -7.09 -1.40 -43.62
N HIS A 237 -7.39 -2.36 -42.77
CA HIS A 237 -8.66 -2.40 -42.02
C HIS A 237 -8.85 -1.13 -41.18
N ARG A 238 -7.77 -0.60 -40.61
CA ARG A 238 -7.78 0.62 -39.81
C ARG A 238 -7.58 1.91 -40.63
N ASN A 239 -7.51 1.85 -41.93
CA ASN A 239 -7.28 2.98 -42.84
C ASN A 239 -6.05 3.82 -42.47
N CYS A 240 -4.96 3.19 -42.03
CA CYS A 240 -3.77 3.86 -41.56
C CYS A 240 -2.43 3.34 -42.16
N VAL A 241 -2.45 2.79 -43.35
CA VAL A 241 -1.27 2.21 -44.04
C VAL A 241 -0.06 3.15 -44.07
N VAL A 242 -0.30 4.45 -44.10
CA VAL A 242 0.75 5.47 -44.18
C VAL A 242 1.65 5.52 -42.91
N ILE A 243 1.17 5.01 -41.77
CA ILE A 243 1.97 5.04 -40.54
C ILE A 243 3.10 4.00 -40.52
N LYS A 244 3.11 3.01 -41.41
CA LYS A 244 4.05 1.88 -41.41
C LYS A 244 5.52 2.29 -41.27
N ASN A 245 5.89 3.41 -41.86
CA ASN A 245 7.26 3.91 -41.88
C ASN A 245 7.53 5.02 -40.85
N LEU A 246 6.54 5.35 -40.00
CA LEU A 246 6.73 6.39 -38.98
C LEU A 246 7.53 5.84 -37.80
N PRO A 247 8.52 6.60 -37.29
CA PRO A 247 9.31 6.20 -36.12
C PRO A 247 8.44 5.84 -34.92
N ASP A 248 7.43 6.65 -34.63
CA ASP A 248 6.53 6.47 -33.50
C ASP A 248 5.73 5.18 -33.54
N TYR A 249 5.29 4.76 -34.73
CA TYR A 249 4.59 3.49 -34.89
C TYR A 249 5.54 2.33 -34.57
N ASN A 250 6.77 2.40 -35.06
CA ASN A 250 7.78 1.38 -34.80
C ASN A 250 8.18 1.32 -33.32
N THR A 251 8.30 2.46 -32.64
CA THR A 251 8.55 2.52 -31.18
C THR A 251 7.40 1.89 -30.39
N ASN A 252 6.15 2.19 -30.76
CA ASN A 252 4.98 1.66 -30.05
C ASN A 252 4.72 0.17 -30.31
N LYS A 253 5.38 -0.42 -31.31
CA LYS A 253 5.39 -1.88 -31.52
C LYS A 253 6.35 -2.63 -30.58
N ASP A 254 7.16 -1.93 -29.77
CA ASP A 254 8.04 -2.57 -28.79
C ASP A 254 7.24 -3.40 -27.79
N MET A 255 7.73 -4.60 -27.52
CA MET A 255 7.10 -5.54 -26.57
C MET A 255 7.08 -5.02 -25.14
N ASN A 256 8.00 -4.13 -24.81
CA ASN A 256 8.16 -3.55 -23.46
C ASN A 256 7.30 -2.32 -23.21
N THR A 257 6.51 -1.85 -24.18
CA THR A 257 5.56 -0.77 -23.89
C THR A 257 4.55 -1.21 -22.83
N PRO A 258 4.05 -0.31 -21.99
CA PRO A 258 3.11 -0.66 -20.90
C PRO A 258 1.89 -1.47 -21.38
N THR A 259 1.31 -1.11 -22.52
CA THR A 259 0.20 -1.87 -23.12
C THR A 259 0.64 -3.26 -23.55
N ASN A 260 1.73 -3.40 -24.30
CA ASN A 260 2.17 -4.69 -24.80
C ASN A 260 2.62 -5.64 -23.67
N ARG A 261 3.21 -5.11 -22.59
CA ARG A 261 3.56 -5.92 -21.41
C ARG A 261 2.35 -6.57 -20.74
N ILE A 262 1.29 -5.81 -20.49
CA ILE A 262 0.08 -6.42 -19.89
C ILE A 262 -0.57 -7.43 -20.83
N LEU A 263 -0.57 -7.17 -22.15
CA LEU A 263 -1.10 -8.13 -23.11
C LEU A 263 -0.29 -9.43 -23.09
N THR A 264 1.05 -9.36 -23.13
CA THR A 264 1.89 -10.56 -22.99
C THR A 264 1.61 -11.31 -21.70
N SER A 265 1.55 -10.58 -20.60
CA SER A 265 1.43 -11.16 -19.26
C SER A 265 0.07 -11.81 -19.00
N MET A 266 -1.00 -11.28 -19.56
CA MET A 266 -2.37 -11.73 -19.24
C MET A 266 -3.07 -12.46 -20.41
N LEU A 267 -2.63 -12.19 -21.65
CA LEU A 267 -3.26 -12.74 -22.86
C LEU A 267 -2.33 -13.68 -23.65
N SER A 268 -1.10 -13.96 -23.20
CA SER A 268 -0.38 -15.12 -23.71
C SER A 268 -1.20 -16.38 -23.48
N LYS A 269 -1.21 -17.29 -24.44
CA LYS A 269 -2.14 -18.43 -24.51
C LYS A 269 -2.22 -19.19 -23.18
N GLU A 270 -1.08 -19.60 -22.62
CA GLU A 270 -1.03 -20.40 -21.39
C GLU A 270 -1.48 -19.60 -20.16
N ARG A 271 -1.09 -18.32 -20.05
CA ARG A 271 -1.49 -17.49 -18.91
C ARG A 271 -2.96 -17.13 -18.98
N PHE A 272 -3.49 -16.85 -20.18
CA PHE A 272 -4.91 -16.58 -20.32
C PHE A 272 -5.76 -17.82 -20.01
N LEU A 273 -5.35 -18.99 -20.45
CA LEU A 273 -5.99 -20.26 -20.06
C LEU A 273 -5.95 -20.48 -18.55
N PHE A 274 -4.80 -20.18 -17.89
CA PHE A 274 -4.69 -20.26 -16.44
C PHE A 274 -5.68 -19.31 -15.76
N LEU A 275 -5.76 -18.05 -16.20
CA LEU A 275 -6.71 -17.07 -15.66
C LEU A 275 -8.16 -17.51 -15.89
N LEU A 276 -8.51 -17.96 -17.10
CA LEU A 276 -9.85 -18.45 -17.42
C LEU A 276 -10.25 -19.65 -16.57
N ARG A 277 -9.29 -20.51 -16.21
CA ARG A 277 -9.56 -21.71 -15.43
C ARG A 277 -9.65 -21.42 -13.92
N TYR A 278 -8.76 -20.58 -13.40
CA TYR A 278 -8.53 -20.42 -11.96
C TYR A 278 -8.66 -18.98 -11.47
N GLY A 279 -8.59 -17.98 -12.35
CA GLY A 279 -8.41 -16.58 -11.98
C GLY A 279 -9.66 -15.84 -11.54
N PHE A 280 -10.84 -16.42 -11.70
CA PHE A 280 -12.11 -15.77 -11.36
C PHE A 280 -12.80 -16.46 -10.19
N ALA A 281 -13.45 -15.65 -9.37
CA ALA A 281 -14.26 -16.10 -8.24
C ALA A 281 -15.58 -15.35 -8.19
N TYR A 282 -16.66 -16.06 -7.94
CA TYR A 282 -17.96 -15.50 -7.63
C TYR A 282 -18.19 -15.56 -6.15
N VAL A 283 -18.50 -14.41 -5.54
CA VAL A 283 -18.51 -14.21 -4.10
C VAL A 283 -19.90 -13.77 -3.66
N ASP A 284 -20.55 -14.58 -2.85
CA ASP A 284 -21.85 -14.29 -2.25
C ASP A 284 -21.65 -13.51 -0.93
N ARG A 285 -21.57 -12.17 -1.01
CA ARG A 285 -21.42 -11.30 0.16
C ARG A 285 -22.71 -11.13 0.91
N LYS A 286 -22.71 -11.47 2.20
CA LYS A 286 -23.81 -11.15 3.10
C LYS A 286 -23.75 -9.66 3.45
N ILE A 287 -24.79 -8.92 3.11
CA ILE A 287 -24.98 -7.51 3.42
C ILE A 287 -26.14 -7.38 4.38
N GLU A 288 -25.96 -6.58 5.42
CA GLU A 288 -27.01 -6.17 6.33
C GLU A 288 -27.57 -4.83 5.85
N LEU A 289 -28.86 -4.81 5.53
CA LEU A 289 -29.55 -3.61 5.08
C LEU A 289 -29.87 -2.68 6.28
N GLU A 290 -30.23 -1.44 6.00
CA GLU A 290 -30.53 -0.42 7.02
C GLU A 290 -31.66 -0.84 7.96
N ASP A 291 -32.57 -1.69 7.52
CA ASP A 291 -33.67 -2.28 8.32
C ASP A 291 -33.26 -3.48 9.19
N GLY A 292 -31.97 -3.85 9.18
CA GLY A 292 -31.43 -5.01 9.90
C GLY A 292 -31.65 -6.34 9.18
N SER A 293 -32.30 -6.38 8.04
CA SER A 293 -32.45 -7.58 7.23
C SER A 293 -31.13 -7.95 6.54
N LYS A 294 -30.87 -9.24 6.33
CA LYS A 294 -29.68 -9.74 5.66
C LYS A 294 -30.01 -10.14 4.25
N THR A 295 -29.30 -9.59 3.30
CA THR A 295 -29.37 -9.98 1.89
C THR A 295 -28.02 -10.50 1.41
N THR A 296 -28.01 -11.16 0.25
CA THR A 296 -26.78 -11.62 -0.39
C THR A 296 -26.58 -10.84 -1.67
N GLN A 297 -25.41 -10.20 -1.80
CA GLN A 297 -24.99 -9.56 -3.02
C GLN A 297 -23.93 -10.42 -3.70
N LEU A 298 -24.16 -10.72 -4.97
CA LEU A 298 -23.17 -11.41 -5.79
C LEU A 298 -22.13 -10.42 -6.32
N GLU A 299 -20.87 -10.79 -6.16
CA GLU A 299 -19.71 -10.09 -6.72
C GLU A 299 -18.91 -11.05 -7.61
N LYS A 300 -18.32 -10.55 -8.69
CA LYS A 300 -17.33 -11.26 -9.49
C LYS A 300 -15.95 -10.66 -9.26
N HIS A 301 -14.99 -11.48 -8.92
CA HIS A 301 -13.62 -11.08 -8.67
C HIS A 301 -12.67 -11.72 -9.66
N VAL A 302 -11.67 -10.98 -10.09
CA VAL A 302 -10.50 -11.50 -10.81
C VAL A 302 -9.27 -11.47 -9.90
N MET A 303 -8.41 -12.47 -9.98
CA MET A 303 -7.13 -12.48 -9.26
C MET A 303 -6.39 -11.16 -9.43
N ARG A 304 -5.88 -10.59 -8.33
CA ARG A 304 -4.88 -9.53 -8.39
C ARG A 304 -3.56 -10.12 -8.90
N TYR A 305 -2.73 -9.31 -9.56
CA TYR A 305 -1.49 -9.81 -10.16
C TYR A 305 -0.57 -10.53 -9.14
N GLN A 306 -0.48 -10.04 -7.90
CA GLN A 306 0.31 -10.71 -6.86
C GLN A 306 -0.26 -12.09 -6.48
N GLN A 307 -1.57 -12.29 -6.58
CA GLN A 307 -2.19 -13.61 -6.37
C GLN A 307 -1.94 -14.53 -7.56
N LEU A 308 -1.99 -13.99 -8.78
CA LEU A 308 -1.66 -14.73 -10.00
C LEU A 308 -0.22 -15.26 -9.95
N PHE A 309 0.74 -14.36 -9.70
CA PHE A 309 2.15 -14.75 -9.69
C PHE A 309 2.50 -15.66 -8.51
N ALA A 310 1.92 -15.44 -7.34
CA ALA A 310 2.07 -16.37 -6.22
C ALA A 310 1.51 -17.77 -6.56
N SER A 311 0.36 -17.86 -7.23
CA SER A 311 -0.22 -19.15 -7.65
C SER A 311 0.66 -19.86 -8.67
N LEU A 312 1.23 -19.14 -9.63
CA LEU A 312 2.17 -19.67 -10.62
C LEU A 312 3.49 -20.11 -9.95
N ALA A 313 3.99 -19.32 -9.00
CA ALA A 313 5.21 -19.63 -8.25
C ALA A 313 5.03 -20.87 -7.37
N ILE A 314 3.88 -21.04 -6.72
CA ILE A 314 3.55 -22.27 -5.97
C ILE A 314 3.63 -23.47 -6.90
N ARG A 315 2.97 -23.44 -8.06
CA ARG A 315 3.02 -24.55 -9.02
C ARG A 315 4.42 -24.85 -9.48
N LYS A 316 5.21 -23.83 -9.85
CA LYS A 316 6.60 -23.98 -10.27
C LYS A 316 7.47 -24.63 -9.19
N LYS A 317 7.29 -24.26 -7.91
CA LYS A 317 7.99 -24.90 -6.78
C LYS A 317 7.62 -26.39 -6.64
N LEU A 318 6.32 -26.69 -6.77
CA LEU A 318 5.82 -28.08 -6.67
C LEU A 318 6.26 -28.96 -7.86
N ASP A 319 6.36 -28.39 -9.06
CA ASP A 319 6.94 -29.11 -10.23
C ASP A 319 8.41 -29.44 -10.01
N ASN A 320 9.14 -28.57 -9.33
CA ASN A 320 10.53 -28.81 -8.92
C ASN A 320 10.68 -29.72 -7.68
N GLY A 321 9.58 -30.32 -7.20
CA GLY A 321 9.58 -31.22 -6.04
C GLY A 321 9.71 -30.53 -4.68
N ILE A 322 9.67 -29.18 -4.62
CA ILE A 322 9.77 -28.42 -3.38
C ILE A 322 8.39 -28.33 -2.73
N LYS A 323 8.23 -28.95 -1.56
CA LYS A 323 6.96 -29.11 -0.84
C LYS A 323 6.69 -28.05 0.23
N SER A 324 7.58 -27.10 0.44
CA SER A 324 7.42 -26.07 1.47
C SER A 324 7.93 -24.72 1.00
N GLY A 325 7.32 -23.65 1.54
CA GLY A 325 7.78 -22.29 1.26
C GLY A 325 6.88 -21.23 1.90
N ILE A 326 7.33 -19.98 1.82
CA ILE A 326 6.71 -18.82 2.45
C ILE A 326 6.18 -17.88 1.38
N ILE A 327 4.92 -17.50 1.48
CA ILE A 327 4.32 -16.36 0.77
C ILE A 327 4.36 -15.17 1.71
N TRP A 328 5.23 -14.22 1.40
CA TRP A 328 5.35 -12.98 2.15
C TRP A 328 4.59 -11.86 1.47
N HIS A 329 3.32 -11.76 1.79
CA HIS A 329 2.44 -10.73 1.26
C HIS A 329 1.90 -9.84 2.37
N THR A 330 1.94 -8.53 2.19
CA THR A 330 1.45 -7.56 3.17
C THR A 330 0.00 -7.84 3.56
N GLN A 331 -0.40 -7.30 4.69
CA GLN A 331 -1.79 -7.39 5.11
C GLN A 331 -2.70 -6.64 4.10
N GLY A 332 -3.84 -7.24 3.74
CA GLY A 332 -4.74 -6.69 2.73
C GLY A 332 -4.42 -7.07 1.28
N SER A 333 -3.33 -7.79 1.04
CA SER A 333 -2.97 -8.31 -0.29
C SER A 333 -3.91 -9.41 -0.80
N GLY A 334 -4.76 -9.98 0.08
CA GLY A 334 -5.69 -11.04 -0.27
C GLY A 334 -5.14 -12.46 -0.09
N LYS A 335 -4.33 -12.74 0.95
CA LYS A 335 -3.76 -14.07 1.25
C LYS A 335 -4.82 -15.17 1.36
N THR A 336 -5.95 -14.91 2.02
CA THR A 336 -7.06 -15.88 2.12
C THR A 336 -7.66 -16.20 0.76
N ALA A 337 -7.83 -15.19 -0.12
CA ALA A 337 -8.29 -15.42 -1.48
C ALA A 337 -7.25 -16.19 -2.32
N LEU A 338 -5.95 -15.97 -2.10
CA LEU A 338 -4.88 -16.76 -2.71
C LEU A 338 -5.01 -18.25 -2.36
N ALA A 339 -5.30 -18.57 -1.08
CA ALA A 339 -5.55 -19.95 -0.67
C ALA A 339 -6.76 -20.54 -1.42
N TYR A 340 -7.87 -19.79 -1.57
CA TYR A 340 -9.04 -20.22 -2.36
C TYR A 340 -8.67 -20.56 -3.81
N TYR A 341 -7.97 -19.66 -4.49
CA TYR A 341 -7.54 -19.89 -5.88
C TYR A 341 -6.60 -21.09 -5.99
N SER A 342 -5.74 -21.26 -4.99
CA SER A 342 -4.81 -22.39 -4.91
C SER A 342 -5.54 -23.74 -4.74
N VAL A 343 -6.64 -23.79 -4.00
CA VAL A 343 -7.45 -25.02 -3.85
C VAL A 343 -7.84 -25.57 -5.23
N ARG A 344 -8.43 -24.75 -6.08
CA ARG A 344 -8.84 -25.18 -7.44
C ARG A 344 -7.64 -25.55 -8.31
N SER A 345 -6.63 -24.70 -8.34
CA SER A 345 -5.44 -24.90 -9.18
C SER A 345 -4.65 -26.15 -8.77
N LEU A 346 -4.51 -26.40 -7.47
CA LEU A 346 -3.74 -27.55 -6.97
C LEU A 346 -4.54 -28.86 -7.02
N THR A 347 -5.85 -28.80 -6.96
CA THR A 347 -6.72 -29.96 -7.22
C THR A 347 -6.47 -30.48 -8.63
N ASP A 348 -6.53 -29.64 -9.65
CA ASP A 348 -6.31 -30.04 -11.04
C ASP A 348 -4.83 -30.48 -11.27
N PHE A 349 -3.87 -29.76 -10.64
CA PHE A 349 -2.44 -30.09 -10.71
C PHE A 349 -2.12 -31.51 -10.22
N TYR A 350 -2.73 -31.92 -9.11
CA TYR A 350 -2.53 -33.26 -8.56
C TYR A 350 -3.42 -34.31 -9.21
N ALA A 351 -4.61 -33.94 -9.66
CA ALA A 351 -5.46 -34.83 -10.44
C ALA A 351 -4.76 -35.29 -11.73
N ALA A 352 -4.04 -34.40 -12.40
CA ALA A 352 -3.20 -34.77 -13.56
C ALA A 352 -2.07 -35.77 -13.21
N LYS A 353 -1.68 -35.84 -11.93
CA LYS A 353 -0.71 -36.80 -11.38
C LYS A 353 -1.38 -38.01 -10.71
N ASN A 354 -2.66 -38.22 -10.96
CA ASN A 354 -3.51 -39.26 -10.34
C ASN A 354 -3.46 -39.26 -8.80
N THR A 355 -3.35 -38.08 -8.21
CA THR A 355 -3.24 -37.87 -6.76
C THR A 355 -4.38 -36.99 -6.29
N ALA A 356 -5.10 -37.41 -5.28
CA ALA A 356 -6.14 -36.66 -4.63
C ALA A 356 -5.56 -35.67 -3.61
N VAL A 357 -6.28 -34.62 -3.26
CA VAL A 357 -5.79 -33.56 -2.40
C VAL A 357 -6.75 -33.28 -1.25
N LYS A 358 -6.20 -33.09 -0.05
CA LYS A 358 -6.90 -32.52 1.09
C LYS A 358 -6.28 -31.18 1.49
N PHE A 359 -7.13 -30.20 1.75
CA PHE A 359 -6.70 -28.83 2.08
C PHE A 359 -7.01 -28.48 3.52
N TYR A 360 -6.04 -27.87 4.18
CA TYR A 360 -6.14 -27.37 5.54
C TYR A 360 -5.71 -25.92 5.59
N PHE A 361 -6.51 -25.07 6.23
CA PHE A 361 -6.19 -23.68 6.49
C PHE A 361 -6.04 -23.47 7.99
N ILE A 362 -4.81 -23.27 8.44
CA ILE A 362 -4.45 -23.17 9.84
C ILE A 362 -4.33 -21.72 10.24
N VAL A 363 -5.07 -21.32 11.29
CA VAL A 363 -5.03 -19.98 11.87
C VAL A 363 -4.72 -20.04 13.36
N ASP A 364 -4.19 -18.95 13.91
CA ASP A 364 -3.82 -18.87 15.33
C ASP A 364 -4.93 -18.31 16.23
N ARG A 365 -6.04 -17.77 15.67
CA ARG A 365 -7.13 -17.13 16.42
C ARG A 365 -8.51 -17.55 15.95
N LEU A 366 -9.46 -17.48 16.88
CA LEU A 366 -10.85 -17.87 16.62
C LEU A 366 -11.56 -16.90 15.67
N ASP A 367 -11.31 -15.61 15.81
CA ASP A 367 -11.85 -14.57 14.93
C ASP A 367 -11.34 -14.72 13.49
N LEU A 368 -10.06 -15.06 13.32
CA LEU A 368 -9.49 -15.36 12.00
C LEU A 368 -10.06 -16.64 11.40
N MET A 369 -10.41 -17.63 12.24
CA MET A 369 -11.06 -18.85 11.78
C MET A 369 -12.46 -18.56 11.22
N GLU A 370 -13.27 -17.79 11.93
CA GLU A 370 -14.60 -17.39 11.46
C GLU A 370 -14.51 -16.54 10.17
N GLN A 371 -13.59 -15.60 10.13
CA GLN A 371 -13.36 -14.78 8.93
C GLN A 371 -12.94 -15.64 7.73
N ALA A 372 -12.00 -16.56 7.90
CA ALA A 372 -11.55 -17.45 6.83
C ALA A 372 -12.69 -18.37 6.35
N LYS A 373 -13.48 -18.91 7.28
CA LYS A 373 -14.66 -19.72 6.97
C LYS A 373 -15.65 -18.93 6.14
N ASP A 374 -16.03 -17.72 6.57
CA ASP A 374 -16.98 -16.89 5.84
C ASP A 374 -16.46 -16.53 4.43
N GLU A 375 -15.17 -16.24 4.29
CA GLU A 375 -14.55 -15.94 2.99
C GLU A 375 -14.52 -17.14 2.04
N PHE A 376 -14.28 -18.36 2.54
CA PHE A 376 -14.29 -19.56 1.72
C PHE A 376 -15.71 -19.98 1.34
N VAL A 377 -16.66 -19.93 2.29
CA VAL A 377 -18.06 -20.23 2.03
C VAL A 377 -18.66 -19.24 1.02
N ALA A 378 -18.38 -17.95 1.16
CA ALA A 378 -18.83 -16.93 0.23
C ALA A 378 -18.36 -17.20 -1.21
N ARG A 379 -17.23 -17.88 -1.38
CA ARG A 379 -16.68 -18.29 -2.69
C ARG A 379 -17.09 -19.68 -3.15
N GLY A 380 -17.99 -20.33 -2.42
CA GLY A 380 -18.60 -21.61 -2.81
C GLY A 380 -17.78 -22.84 -2.44
N LEU A 381 -16.77 -22.75 -1.57
CA LEU A 381 -16.12 -23.94 -1.01
C LEU A 381 -16.98 -24.57 0.09
N SER A 382 -16.91 -25.88 0.21
CA SER A 382 -17.34 -26.57 1.41
C SER A 382 -16.30 -26.38 2.51
N VAL A 383 -16.72 -25.87 3.68
CA VAL A 383 -15.81 -25.56 4.77
C VAL A 383 -16.14 -26.39 6.00
N ARG A 384 -15.16 -27.17 6.44
CA ARG A 384 -15.22 -27.90 7.71
C ARG A 384 -14.34 -27.22 8.76
N THR A 385 -14.69 -27.41 10.02
CA THR A 385 -13.89 -26.87 11.13
C THR A 385 -13.59 -28.00 12.11
N ALA A 386 -12.36 -28.11 12.57
CA ALA A 386 -12.00 -29.02 13.64
C ALA A 386 -12.13 -28.30 15.00
N ASN A 387 -12.97 -28.80 15.88
CA ASN A 387 -13.21 -28.25 17.21
C ASN A 387 -12.34 -28.92 18.28
N SER A 388 -11.82 -30.13 17.99
CA SER A 388 -10.94 -30.87 18.86
C SER A 388 -9.73 -31.42 18.08
N ARG A 389 -8.69 -31.77 18.82
CA ARG A 389 -7.51 -32.47 18.26
C ARG A 389 -7.91 -33.79 17.61
N ASP A 390 -8.80 -34.56 18.29
CA ASP A 390 -9.18 -35.88 17.80
C ASP A 390 -9.97 -35.80 16.51
N GLU A 391 -10.83 -34.79 16.32
CA GLU A 391 -11.47 -34.49 15.02
C GLU A 391 -10.45 -34.21 13.94
N LEU A 392 -9.48 -33.34 14.21
CA LEU A 392 -8.42 -33.01 13.22
C LEU A 392 -7.59 -34.24 12.88
N MET A 393 -7.18 -35.00 13.88
CA MET A 393 -6.39 -36.21 13.69
C MET A 393 -7.15 -37.33 12.98
N SER A 394 -8.47 -37.46 13.27
CA SER A 394 -9.37 -38.36 12.56
C SER A 394 -9.46 -37.97 11.07
N ASP A 395 -9.65 -36.71 10.77
CA ASP A 395 -9.70 -36.24 9.38
C ASP A 395 -8.36 -36.43 8.66
N ILE A 396 -7.22 -36.12 9.30
CA ILE A 396 -5.91 -36.31 8.72
C ILE A 396 -5.66 -37.79 8.39
N ARG A 397 -6.12 -38.71 9.23
CA ARG A 397 -5.98 -40.16 9.02
C ARG A 397 -7.00 -40.70 8.01
N SER A 398 -8.12 -40.04 7.84
CA SER A 398 -9.18 -40.45 6.90
C SER A 398 -8.70 -40.33 5.46
N THR A 399 -9.02 -41.32 4.64
CA THR A 399 -8.81 -41.33 3.18
C THR A 399 -10.01 -40.76 2.42
N ASN A 400 -11.08 -40.39 3.10
CA ASN A 400 -12.24 -39.76 2.47
C ASN A 400 -11.86 -38.34 1.99
N LEU A 401 -12.18 -38.05 0.75
CA LEU A 401 -11.78 -36.80 0.09
C LEU A 401 -12.77 -35.66 0.36
N THR A 402 -14.04 -35.98 0.34
CA THR A 402 -15.12 -35.04 0.60
C THR A 402 -16.17 -35.74 1.45
N GLU A 403 -16.71 -35.00 2.42
CA GLU A 403 -17.85 -35.49 3.22
C GLU A 403 -19.15 -34.80 2.80
N ASN A 404 -19.08 -33.84 1.85
CA ASN A 404 -20.26 -33.16 1.36
C ASN A 404 -20.91 -33.95 0.22
N ALA A 405 -22.26 -34.02 0.25
CA ALA A 405 -23.04 -34.73 -0.77
C ALA A 405 -23.01 -34.10 -2.17
N GLU A 406 -22.52 -32.85 -2.26
CA GLU A 406 -22.52 -32.09 -3.51
C GLU A 406 -21.20 -32.21 -4.28
N GLY A 407 -20.19 -32.91 -3.75
CA GLY A 407 -18.88 -33.09 -4.38
C GLY A 407 -18.10 -31.77 -4.57
N LYS A 408 -18.46 -30.71 -3.85
CA LYS A 408 -17.76 -29.42 -3.90
C LYS A 408 -16.34 -29.55 -3.34
N ALA A 409 -15.42 -28.76 -3.87
CA ALA A 409 -14.08 -28.65 -3.31
C ALA A 409 -14.17 -28.24 -1.84
N GLU A 410 -13.39 -28.92 -0.97
CA GLU A 410 -13.48 -28.80 0.47
C GLU A 410 -12.18 -28.30 1.07
N ILE A 411 -12.28 -27.48 2.11
CA ILE A 411 -11.15 -27.04 2.92
C ILE A 411 -11.49 -27.12 4.40
N MET A 412 -10.57 -27.61 5.21
CA MET A 412 -10.72 -27.62 6.65
C MET A 412 -10.03 -26.43 7.28
N VAL A 413 -10.78 -25.61 8.03
CA VAL A 413 -10.23 -24.45 8.77
C VAL A 413 -10.02 -24.85 10.22
N VAL A 414 -8.79 -24.64 10.72
CA VAL A 414 -8.33 -25.13 12.02
C VAL A 414 -7.75 -23.98 12.85
N ASN A 415 -8.27 -23.79 14.07
CA ASN A 415 -7.66 -22.89 15.05
C ASN A 415 -6.64 -23.63 15.91
N ILE A 416 -5.36 -23.33 15.70
CA ILE A 416 -4.26 -24.03 16.39
C ILE A 416 -4.14 -23.67 17.88
N GLN A 417 -4.69 -22.53 18.33
CA GLN A 417 -4.62 -22.14 19.75
C GLN A 417 -5.35 -23.10 20.66
N LYS A 418 -6.41 -23.75 20.16
CA LYS A 418 -7.14 -24.75 20.92
C LYS A 418 -6.28 -25.95 21.35
N PHE A 419 -5.10 -26.15 20.71
CA PHE A 419 -4.23 -27.29 20.87
C PHE A 419 -2.87 -26.96 21.51
N LYS A 420 -2.64 -25.72 21.94
CA LYS A 420 -1.33 -25.23 22.43
C LYS A 420 -0.80 -26.00 23.65
N GLN A 421 -1.66 -26.57 24.47
CA GLN A 421 -1.27 -27.27 25.70
C GLN A 421 -0.90 -28.74 25.47
N ASP A 422 -1.05 -29.25 24.25
CA ASP A 422 -0.89 -30.65 23.94
C ASP A 422 0.50 -30.93 23.32
N SER A 423 1.45 -31.32 24.16
CA SER A 423 2.82 -31.66 23.77
C SER A 423 3.01 -33.12 23.32
N ALA A 424 1.94 -33.93 23.29
CA ALA A 424 2.05 -35.33 22.92
C ALA A 424 2.50 -35.49 21.45
N LYS A 425 3.47 -36.37 21.22
CA LYS A 425 3.94 -36.70 19.87
C LYS A 425 2.79 -37.21 19.01
N ILE A 426 2.57 -36.58 17.88
CA ILE A 426 1.60 -37.01 16.90
C ILE A 426 2.22 -38.15 16.09
N GLN A 427 1.60 -39.31 16.12
CA GLN A 427 1.95 -40.42 15.23
C GLN A 427 0.91 -40.48 14.11
N ILE A 428 1.37 -40.20 12.89
CA ILE A 428 0.62 -40.46 11.65
C ILE A 428 1.20 -41.74 11.08
N ASP A 429 0.37 -42.76 10.91
CA ASP A 429 0.80 -44.00 10.30
C ASP A 429 1.36 -43.73 8.89
N SER A 430 2.55 -44.20 8.65
CA SER A 430 3.26 -44.05 7.37
C SER A 430 2.65 -44.84 6.21
N ASN A 431 1.63 -45.65 6.48
CA ASN A 431 0.84 -46.32 5.45
C ASN A 431 -0.13 -45.38 4.74
N TYR A 432 0.41 -44.30 4.20
CA TYR A 432 -0.27 -43.43 3.28
C TYR A 432 -0.74 -44.21 2.05
N SER A 433 -1.99 -44.06 1.70
CA SER A 433 -2.37 -44.34 0.33
C SER A 433 -1.51 -43.44 -0.56
N ILE A 434 -0.69 -44.05 -1.41
CA ILE A 434 0.29 -43.39 -2.30
C ILE A 434 -0.35 -42.30 -3.20
N ARG A 435 -1.67 -42.11 -3.14
CA ARG A 435 -2.47 -41.25 -3.99
C ARG A 435 -3.18 -40.09 -3.27
N LEU A 436 -2.78 -39.75 -2.03
CA LEU A 436 -3.35 -38.63 -1.29
C LEU A 436 -2.28 -37.63 -0.91
N GLN A 437 -2.43 -36.37 -1.33
CA GLN A 437 -1.57 -35.27 -0.95
C GLN A 437 -2.27 -34.33 0.01
N ARG A 438 -1.66 -34.01 1.15
CA ARG A 438 -2.17 -32.98 2.07
C ARG A 438 -1.45 -31.65 1.82
N ILE A 439 -2.22 -30.56 1.84
CA ILE A 439 -1.74 -29.21 1.65
C ILE A 439 -2.20 -28.36 2.83
N PHE A 440 -1.23 -27.80 3.54
CA PHE A 440 -1.45 -26.91 4.66
C PHE A 440 -1.12 -25.47 4.24
N PHE A 441 -2.13 -24.60 4.28
CA PHE A 441 -1.96 -23.16 4.29
C PHE A 441 -1.91 -22.71 5.75
N ILE A 442 -0.83 -22.05 6.15
CA ILE A 442 -0.60 -21.67 7.55
C ILE A 442 -0.57 -20.16 7.61
N ASP A 443 -1.69 -19.55 8.03
CA ASP A 443 -1.80 -18.10 8.12
C ASP A 443 -1.15 -17.59 9.41
N GLU A 444 -0.45 -16.46 9.29
CA GLU A 444 0.35 -15.85 10.34
C GLU A 444 1.28 -16.87 11.02
N ALA A 445 1.97 -17.65 10.20
CA ALA A 445 2.76 -18.83 10.60
C ALA A 445 3.76 -18.57 11.75
N HIS A 446 4.20 -17.33 11.91
CA HIS A 446 5.11 -16.88 12.94
C HIS A 446 4.54 -16.96 14.38
N ARG A 447 3.21 -16.94 14.56
CA ARG A 447 2.60 -16.83 15.90
C ARG A 447 2.41 -18.13 16.64
N GLY A 448 2.14 -19.17 15.91
CA GLY A 448 1.78 -20.49 16.50
C GLY A 448 2.93 -21.49 16.58
N TYR A 449 4.09 -21.13 16.05
CA TYR A 449 5.22 -22.04 15.91
C TYR A 449 6.24 -21.85 17.04
N ASN A 450 6.37 -22.89 17.88
CA ASN A 450 7.53 -23.04 18.78
C ASN A 450 8.23 -24.35 18.41
N PRO A 451 9.47 -24.31 17.90
CA PRO A 451 10.17 -25.51 17.47
C PRO A 451 10.36 -26.56 18.58
N HIS A 452 10.32 -26.11 19.83
CA HIS A 452 10.56 -26.98 20.99
C HIS A 452 9.32 -27.56 21.62
N GLY A 453 8.15 -27.59 20.94
CA GLY A 453 7.01 -28.31 21.49
C GLY A 453 5.62 -27.73 21.21
N SER A 454 5.44 -26.95 20.14
CA SER A 454 4.08 -26.58 19.76
C SER A 454 3.37 -27.71 19.02
N PHE A 455 2.03 -27.79 19.15
CA PHE A 455 1.23 -28.74 18.40
C PHE A 455 1.46 -28.59 16.88
N LEU A 456 1.62 -27.38 16.38
CA LEU A 456 1.92 -27.12 14.97
C LEU A 456 3.27 -27.73 14.56
N ALA A 457 4.31 -27.58 15.37
CA ALA A 457 5.60 -28.18 15.10
C ALA A 457 5.50 -29.71 15.03
N ASN A 458 4.76 -30.31 15.97
CA ASN A 458 4.53 -31.76 16.01
C ASN A 458 3.72 -32.25 14.80
N LEU A 459 2.69 -31.50 14.38
CA LEU A 459 1.89 -31.82 13.20
C LEU A 459 2.74 -31.76 11.91
N LEU A 460 3.53 -30.71 11.75
CA LEU A 460 4.38 -30.53 10.57
C LEU A 460 5.53 -31.53 10.52
N ALA A 461 6.03 -31.96 11.68
CA ALA A 461 7.06 -33.00 11.77
C ALA A 461 6.48 -34.41 11.52
N ALA A 462 5.24 -34.65 11.89
CA ALA A 462 4.57 -35.94 11.74
C ALA A 462 4.23 -36.26 10.27
N ASP A 463 3.89 -35.25 9.47
CA ASP A 463 3.62 -35.38 8.03
C ASP A 463 4.71 -34.71 7.21
N LYS A 464 5.79 -35.44 6.93
CA LYS A 464 6.94 -34.94 6.17
C LYS A 464 6.60 -34.73 4.69
N ASP A 465 5.63 -35.49 4.17
CA ASP A 465 5.25 -35.44 2.75
C ASP A 465 4.20 -34.39 2.44
N ALA A 466 3.60 -33.79 3.44
CA ALA A 466 2.65 -32.70 3.28
C ALA A 466 3.30 -31.47 2.65
N ILE A 467 2.51 -30.77 1.83
CA ILE A 467 2.85 -29.45 1.32
C ILE A 467 2.57 -28.41 2.39
N LYS A 468 3.50 -27.51 2.63
CA LYS A 468 3.43 -26.51 3.70
C LYS A 468 3.66 -25.12 3.12
N ILE A 469 2.60 -24.35 2.97
CA ILE A 469 2.62 -22.97 2.43
C ILE A 469 2.31 -22.02 3.57
N ALA A 470 3.35 -21.38 4.09
CA ALA A 470 3.21 -20.35 5.10
C ALA A 470 2.76 -19.03 4.46
N LEU A 471 1.72 -18.42 5.01
CA LEU A 471 1.21 -17.13 4.59
C LEU A 471 1.52 -16.12 5.70
N THR A 472 2.18 -15.01 5.39
CA THR A 472 2.48 -13.99 6.40
C THR A 472 2.57 -12.61 5.79
N GLY A 473 2.10 -11.60 6.55
CA GLY A 473 2.28 -10.19 6.20
C GLY A 473 3.59 -9.62 6.70
N THR A 474 4.14 -10.26 7.72
CA THR A 474 5.33 -9.82 8.44
C THR A 474 6.10 -11.05 8.89
N PRO A 475 7.10 -11.53 8.15
CA PRO A 475 7.94 -12.64 8.62
C PRO A 475 8.70 -12.22 9.88
N LEU A 476 9.02 -13.19 10.75
CA LEU A 476 9.81 -12.96 11.94
C LEU A 476 11.29 -12.84 11.59
N LEU A 477 11.99 -11.80 12.05
CA LEU A 477 13.38 -11.55 11.71
C LEU A 477 14.41 -11.94 12.81
N LYS A 478 14.03 -12.19 14.06
CA LYS A 478 14.97 -12.54 15.16
C LYS A 478 15.08 -14.03 15.52
N GLU A 479 13.98 -14.75 15.46
CA GLU A 479 13.90 -16.20 15.71
C GLU A 479 13.79 -16.99 14.40
N GLU A 480 13.89 -16.37 13.33
CA GLU A 480 13.53 -16.60 11.95
C GLU A 480 14.47 -17.55 11.23
N ARG A 481 15.69 -17.59 11.62
CA ARG A 481 16.60 -18.65 11.15
C ARG A 481 16.02 -20.03 11.39
N GLU A 482 15.01 -20.15 12.28
CA GLU A 482 14.30 -21.37 12.54
C GLU A 482 13.01 -21.50 11.75
N SER A 483 12.26 -20.41 11.49
CA SER A 483 11.00 -20.48 10.73
C SER A 483 11.21 -20.83 9.26
N TRP A 484 12.16 -20.26 8.57
CA TRP A 484 12.47 -20.65 7.19
C TRP A 484 13.11 -22.05 7.08
N ARG A 485 13.77 -22.55 8.13
CA ARG A 485 14.20 -23.95 8.18
C ARG A 485 13.04 -24.92 8.17
N VAL A 486 11.88 -24.49 8.68
CA VAL A 486 10.67 -25.32 8.74
C VAL A 486 9.83 -25.18 7.50
N PHE A 487 9.65 -23.95 7.02
CA PHE A 487 8.77 -23.65 5.90
C PHE A 487 9.51 -23.53 4.56
N GLY A 488 10.83 -23.50 4.57
CA GLY A 488 11.64 -23.32 3.37
C GLY A 488 11.74 -21.86 2.92
N ASP A 489 12.30 -21.66 1.71
CA ASP A 489 12.51 -20.35 1.13
C ASP A 489 11.23 -19.66 0.71
N TYR A 490 11.32 -18.36 0.47
CA TYR A 490 10.20 -17.59 -0.07
C TYR A 490 9.78 -18.10 -1.45
N ILE A 491 8.47 -18.31 -1.60
CA ILE A 491 7.83 -18.65 -2.87
C ILE A 491 7.57 -17.37 -3.65
N ASP A 492 7.00 -16.38 -2.97
CA ASP A 492 6.67 -15.08 -3.54
C ASP A 492 6.67 -13.97 -2.49
N THR A 493 6.93 -12.73 -2.93
CA THR A 493 7.02 -11.56 -2.06
C THR A 493 6.24 -10.38 -2.62
N TYR A 494 5.39 -9.79 -1.77
CA TYR A 494 4.64 -8.58 -2.06
C TYR A 494 4.63 -7.68 -0.82
N TYR A 495 5.59 -6.74 -0.77
CA TYR A 495 5.82 -5.88 0.38
C TYR A 495 5.07 -4.55 0.31
N TYR A 496 5.20 -3.72 1.35
CA TYR A 496 4.46 -2.46 1.49
C TYR A 496 4.76 -1.44 0.40
N ASP A 497 5.99 -1.36 -0.10
CA ASP A 497 6.38 -0.50 -1.21
C ASP A 497 5.46 -0.73 -2.43
N LYS A 498 5.35 -1.98 -2.86
CA LYS A 498 4.46 -2.37 -3.97
C LYS A 498 2.99 -2.16 -3.63
N SER A 499 2.57 -2.52 -2.41
CA SER A 499 1.17 -2.39 -1.99
C SER A 499 0.71 -0.94 -1.90
N ILE A 500 1.58 -0.03 -1.45
CA ILE A 500 1.33 1.41 -1.42
C ILE A 500 1.30 1.96 -2.83
N ALA A 501 2.28 1.62 -3.64
CA ALA A 501 2.34 2.00 -5.03
C ALA A 501 1.10 1.56 -5.82
N ASP A 502 0.57 0.38 -5.54
CA ASP A 502 -0.63 -0.17 -6.18
C ASP A 502 -1.94 0.35 -5.58
N GLY A 503 -1.87 1.11 -4.50
CA GLY A 503 -3.05 1.70 -3.87
C GLY A 503 -3.86 0.76 -3.00
N TYR A 504 -3.38 -0.43 -2.70
CA TYR A 504 -4.05 -1.36 -1.78
C TYR A 504 -3.81 -1.04 -0.31
N THR A 505 -2.75 -0.31 -0.01
CA THR A 505 -2.47 0.26 1.31
C THR A 505 -2.14 1.75 1.21
N LEU A 506 -2.44 2.51 2.27
CA LEU A 506 -2.11 3.93 2.33
C LEU A 506 -0.71 4.12 2.89
N LYS A 507 -0.05 5.23 2.51
CA LYS A 507 1.13 5.72 3.20
C LYS A 507 0.75 6.10 4.64
N LEU A 508 1.72 6.08 5.54
CA LEU A 508 1.53 6.48 6.94
C LEU A 508 2.11 7.88 7.15
N MET A 509 1.35 8.71 7.84
CA MET A 509 1.79 10.01 8.36
C MET A 509 2.01 9.89 9.86
N ARG A 510 3.25 10.09 10.29
CA ARG A 510 3.61 10.12 11.71
C ARG A 510 3.54 11.55 12.22
N GLU A 511 2.81 11.73 13.29
CA GLU A 511 2.69 13.00 14.03
C GLU A 511 3.34 12.80 15.41
N PRO A 512 4.60 13.21 15.62
CA PRO A 512 5.23 13.12 16.92
C PRO A 512 4.57 14.11 17.89
N VAL A 513 4.41 13.70 19.15
CA VAL A 513 3.88 14.53 20.22
C VAL A 513 4.84 14.50 21.38
N GLU A 514 5.26 15.68 21.84
CA GLU A 514 6.10 15.84 23.00
C GLU A 514 5.25 16.16 24.23
N THR A 515 5.52 15.47 25.33
CA THR A 515 4.92 15.77 26.62
C THR A 515 5.80 16.81 27.33
N ILE A 516 5.23 17.97 27.57
CA ILE A 516 5.90 19.06 28.27
C ILE A 516 5.32 19.13 29.69
N TYR A 517 6.21 19.18 30.65
CA TYR A 517 5.85 19.46 32.02
C TYR A 517 5.96 20.98 32.24
N LYS A 518 4.87 21.69 32.49
CA LYS A 518 4.86 23.17 32.71
C LYS A 518 5.72 23.57 33.89
N GLU A 519 5.80 22.72 34.91
CA GLU A 519 6.83 22.81 35.95
C GLU A 519 7.63 21.52 35.97
N LYS A 520 8.94 21.62 36.12
CA LYS A 520 9.78 20.42 36.19
C LYS A 520 9.40 19.61 37.44
N ILE A 521 9.19 18.30 37.29
CA ILE A 521 8.90 17.36 38.37
C ILE A 521 9.90 17.57 39.52
N GLU A 522 11.15 17.85 39.19
CA GLU A 522 12.21 18.15 40.13
C GLU A 522 11.91 19.38 41.04
N ASN A 523 11.37 20.47 40.47
CA ASN A 523 11.01 21.68 41.23
C ASN A 523 9.85 21.46 42.19
N ILE A 524 8.88 20.62 41.83
CA ILE A 524 7.73 20.33 42.71
C ILE A 524 8.14 19.34 43.80
N LEU A 525 8.92 18.34 43.47
CA LEU A 525 9.47 17.38 44.43
C LEU A 525 10.34 18.08 45.48
N ASP A 526 11.10 19.08 45.08
CA ASP A 526 11.93 19.87 45.95
C ASP A 526 11.11 20.76 46.90
N LYS A 527 10.03 21.37 46.40
CA LYS A 527 9.11 22.16 47.25
C LYS A 527 8.40 21.29 48.29
N LEU A 528 8.08 20.05 47.96
CA LEU A 528 7.30 19.15 48.83
C LEU A 528 8.18 18.36 49.82
N ALA A 529 9.42 18.10 49.48
CA ALA A 529 10.25 17.11 50.15
C ALA A 529 11.08 17.62 51.34
N GLY A 530 11.13 18.94 51.59
CA GLY A 530 11.77 19.48 52.78
C GLY A 530 13.19 18.96 53.10
N GLY A 531 13.98 18.61 52.11
CA GLY A 531 15.37 18.20 52.28
C GLY A 531 15.70 16.71 52.06
N ILE A 532 14.75 15.86 51.62
CA ILE A 532 15.00 14.45 51.29
C ILE A 532 15.31 14.29 49.78
N LYS A 533 16.34 13.57 49.37
CA LYS A 533 16.77 13.44 47.95
C LYS A 533 16.04 12.31 47.22
N VAL A 534 15.29 12.63 46.12
CA VAL A 534 14.68 11.65 45.21
C VAL A 534 15.56 11.43 43.97
N ARG A 535 15.80 10.20 43.60
CA ARG A 535 16.51 9.89 42.36
C ARG A 535 15.50 9.71 41.19
N ARG A 536 15.87 10.16 40.00
CA ARG A 536 15.09 10.03 38.77
C ARG A 536 14.75 8.56 38.44
N SER A 537 15.56 7.61 38.95
CA SER A 537 15.33 6.15 38.86
C SER A 537 14.19 5.67 39.76
N ASP A 538 13.79 6.44 40.77
CA ASP A 538 12.81 6.01 41.77
C ASP A 538 11.37 6.37 41.34
N ILE A 539 11.20 7.10 40.23
CA ILE A 539 9.90 7.48 39.66
C ILE A 539 9.46 6.38 38.69
N ASP A 540 8.50 5.57 39.12
CA ASP A 540 7.85 4.62 38.24
C ASP A 540 7.06 5.37 37.15
N ARG A 541 7.53 5.28 35.91
CA ARG A 541 6.89 5.92 34.74
C ARG A 541 5.44 5.47 34.54
N ASN A 542 5.07 4.29 35.00
CA ASN A 542 3.69 3.80 34.90
C ASN A 542 2.77 4.60 35.81
N LYS A 543 3.22 4.99 37.00
CA LYS A 543 2.42 5.85 37.91
C LYS A 543 2.11 7.21 37.31
N ILE A 544 3.04 7.78 36.53
CA ILE A 544 2.82 9.06 35.85
C ILE A 544 1.72 8.91 34.78
N ILE A 545 1.84 7.93 33.91
CA ILE A 545 0.89 7.74 32.78
C ILE A 545 -0.47 7.22 33.22
N GLU A 546 -0.58 6.66 34.43
CA GLU A 546 -1.84 6.20 35.03
C GLU A 546 -2.50 7.28 35.90
N HIS A 547 -1.81 8.38 36.17
CA HIS A 547 -2.31 9.44 37.02
C HIS A 547 -3.38 10.29 36.34
N GLU A 548 -4.42 10.66 37.09
CA GLU A 548 -5.60 11.38 36.58
C GLU A 548 -5.24 12.70 35.87
N SER A 549 -4.30 13.50 36.45
CA SER A 549 -3.87 14.75 35.85
C SER A 549 -3.22 14.58 34.47
N TYR A 550 -2.40 13.55 34.32
CA TYR A 550 -1.80 13.20 33.03
C TYR A 550 -2.87 12.75 32.02
N LEU A 551 -3.76 11.86 32.44
CA LEU A 551 -4.82 11.31 31.59
C LEU A 551 -5.82 12.38 31.17
N ASN A 552 -6.17 13.32 32.05
CA ASN A 552 -7.06 14.43 31.72
C ASN A 552 -6.47 15.31 30.62
N ALA A 553 -5.19 15.72 30.76
CA ALA A 553 -4.51 16.49 29.73
C ALA A 553 -4.37 15.74 28.41
N LEU A 554 -4.07 14.43 28.47
CA LEU A 554 -3.98 13.57 27.28
C LEU A 554 -5.32 13.42 26.55
N ILE A 555 -6.41 13.23 27.29
CA ILE A 555 -7.77 13.15 26.74
C ILE A 555 -8.15 14.47 26.08
N ASP A 556 -7.85 15.62 26.69
CA ASP A 556 -8.10 16.94 26.10
C ASP A 556 -7.36 17.13 24.79
N TYR A 557 -6.09 16.75 24.76
CA TYR A 557 -5.31 16.77 23.52
C TYR A 557 -5.92 15.89 22.44
N ILE A 558 -6.24 14.63 22.75
CA ILE A 558 -6.78 13.66 21.78
C ILE A 558 -8.14 14.14 21.25
N ILE A 559 -9.02 14.64 22.10
CA ILE A 559 -10.34 15.15 21.69
C ILE A 559 -10.18 16.34 20.73
N ALA A 560 -9.32 17.31 21.10
CA ALA A 560 -9.08 18.49 20.28
C ALA A 560 -8.46 18.13 18.92
N ASP A 561 -7.45 17.24 18.94
CA ASP A 561 -6.76 16.79 17.73
C ASP A 561 -7.68 15.97 16.81
N PHE A 562 -8.45 15.04 17.37
CA PHE A 562 -9.35 14.19 16.56
C PHE A 562 -10.52 14.98 15.96
N ARG A 563 -11.09 15.93 16.70
CA ARG A 563 -12.13 16.84 16.17
C ARG A 563 -11.58 17.69 15.04
N ARG A 564 -10.40 18.30 15.21
CA ARG A 564 -9.73 19.07 14.18
C ARG A 564 -9.50 18.22 12.94
N PHE A 565 -9.01 16.99 13.11
CA PHE A 565 -8.77 16.05 12.03
C PHE A 565 -10.05 15.77 11.22
N ARG A 566 -11.18 15.51 11.87
CA ARG A 566 -12.48 15.31 11.18
C ARG A 566 -12.92 16.56 10.40
N ILE A 567 -12.73 17.74 10.96
CA ILE A 567 -13.06 19.01 10.28
C ILE A 567 -12.17 19.21 9.06
N GLU A 568 -10.86 19.08 9.20
CA GLU A 568 -9.90 19.25 8.12
C GLU A 568 -10.12 18.25 6.98
N GLN A 569 -10.53 17.05 7.29
CA GLN A 569 -10.83 16.02 6.31
C GLN A 569 -12.26 16.08 5.76
N ALA A 570 -13.13 16.90 6.36
CA ALA A 570 -14.56 16.99 6.07
C ALA A 570 -15.24 15.59 6.05
N ASP A 571 -14.91 14.75 7.05
CA ASP A 571 -15.41 13.37 7.16
C ASP A 571 -15.58 12.95 8.62
N ASP A 572 -16.82 12.95 9.09
CA ASP A 572 -17.18 12.55 10.46
C ASP A 572 -17.28 11.03 10.65
N THR A 573 -17.19 10.26 9.56
CA THR A 573 -17.28 8.80 9.61
C THR A 573 -15.97 8.12 10.01
N VAL A 574 -14.85 8.84 9.95
CA VAL A 574 -13.55 8.30 10.36
C VAL A 574 -13.51 8.01 11.86
N GLY A 575 -12.79 6.96 12.21
CA GLY A 575 -12.60 6.54 13.58
C GLY A 575 -11.14 6.62 14.02
N ALA A 576 -10.94 6.55 15.35
CA ALA A 576 -9.63 6.54 15.97
C ALA A 576 -9.46 5.32 16.90
N MET A 577 -8.18 5.03 17.24
CA MET A 577 -7.80 4.04 18.24
C MET A 577 -6.71 4.61 19.13
N ILE A 578 -6.88 4.43 20.44
CA ILE A 578 -5.88 4.82 21.45
C ILE A 578 -5.24 3.56 22.01
N VAL A 579 -3.94 3.43 21.87
CA VAL A 579 -3.16 2.30 22.39
C VAL A 579 -2.51 2.71 23.70
N CYS A 580 -3.05 2.21 24.80
CA CYS A 580 -2.52 2.44 26.13
C CYS A 580 -1.36 1.49 26.46
N LYS A 581 -0.48 1.91 27.34
CA LYS A 581 0.65 1.09 27.79
C LYS A 581 0.23 -0.01 28.74
N THR A 582 -0.72 0.26 29.65
CA THR A 582 -1.20 -0.68 30.67
C THR A 582 -2.72 -0.81 30.66
N ASN A 583 -3.26 -1.93 31.18
CA ASN A 583 -4.72 -2.08 31.35
C ASN A 583 -5.29 -1.07 32.38
N PRO A 584 -4.65 -0.80 33.53
CA PRO A 584 -5.12 0.25 34.44
C PRO A 584 -5.21 1.63 33.76
N GLN A 585 -4.20 2.02 32.98
CA GLN A 585 -4.26 3.25 32.18
C GLN A 585 -5.47 3.28 31.25
N ALA A 586 -5.75 2.19 30.54
CA ALA A 586 -6.85 2.12 29.60
C ALA A 586 -8.22 2.25 30.31
N ARG A 587 -8.38 1.60 31.48
CA ARG A 587 -9.62 1.66 32.28
C ARG A 587 -9.85 3.06 32.82
N GLU A 588 -8.81 3.67 33.39
CA GLU A 588 -8.91 5.01 33.95
C GLU A 588 -9.17 6.07 32.86
N MET A 589 -8.49 5.95 31.72
CA MET A 589 -8.77 6.80 30.55
C MET A 589 -10.22 6.65 30.08
N TYR A 590 -10.77 5.42 30.03
CA TYR A 590 -12.16 5.19 29.64
C TYR A 590 -13.13 5.78 30.68
N ARG A 591 -12.87 5.61 31.99
CA ARG A 591 -13.67 6.22 33.08
C ARG A 591 -13.74 7.73 32.94
N LEU A 592 -12.60 8.39 32.81
CA LEU A 592 -12.50 9.86 32.62
C LEU A 592 -13.15 10.33 31.33
N TRP A 593 -13.04 9.53 30.26
CA TRP A 593 -13.71 9.81 28.99
C TRP A 593 -15.22 9.80 29.14
N GLN A 594 -15.78 8.80 29.82
CA GLN A 594 -17.22 8.69 30.07
C GLN A 594 -17.72 9.83 30.96
N GLU A 595 -16.98 10.20 32.00
CA GLU A 595 -17.34 11.32 32.88
C GLU A 595 -17.44 12.64 32.15
N ARG A 596 -16.54 12.91 31.22
CA ARG A 596 -16.56 14.13 30.41
C ARG A 596 -17.79 14.22 29.52
N PHE A 597 -18.13 13.13 28.86
CA PHE A 597 -19.27 13.14 27.92
C PHE A 597 -20.61 12.92 28.62
N ASN A 598 -20.68 12.21 29.74
CA ASN A 598 -21.91 12.11 30.55
C ASN A 598 -22.26 13.44 31.25
N LYS A 599 -21.26 14.18 31.71
CA LYS A 599 -21.47 15.55 32.23
C LYS A 599 -21.99 16.48 31.15
N ALA A 600 -21.53 16.38 29.92
CA ALA A 600 -22.01 17.19 28.79
C ALA A 600 -23.48 16.94 28.45
N LEU A 601 -23.96 15.69 28.54
CA LEU A 601 -25.39 15.36 28.38
C LEU A 601 -26.27 15.92 29.50
N TYR A 602 -25.72 16.12 30.70
CA TYR A 602 -26.45 16.71 31.82
C TYR A 602 -26.54 18.22 31.75
N ILE A 603 -25.65 18.90 30.99
CA ILE A 603 -25.54 20.37 30.86
C ILE A 603 -26.38 20.92 29.68
N GLU A 604 -26.82 20.09 28.71
CA GLU A 604 -27.79 20.54 27.69
C GLU A 604 -29.12 21.09 28.27
N GLY A 605 -29.32 20.95 29.60
CA GLY A 605 -30.47 21.53 30.32
C GLY A 605 -30.19 22.80 31.15
N LYS A 606 -28.94 23.25 31.32
CA LYS A 606 -28.59 24.46 32.07
C LYS A 606 -27.36 25.16 31.50
N HIS A 607 -27.57 26.41 31.10
CA HIS A 607 -26.49 27.32 30.68
C HIS A 607 -25.48 27.56 31.81
N ASP A 608 -24.25 27.09 31.67
CA ASP A 608 -23.12 27.48 32.49
C ASP A 608 -22.02 28.04 31.58
N GLU A 609 -21.79 29.35 31.67
CA GLU A 609 -20.90 30.11 30.78
C GLU A 609 -19.41 29.78 30.99
N SER A 610 -19.03 29.14 32.10
CA SER A 610 -17.61 28.86 32.43
C SER A 610 -16.97 27.71 31.64
N LEU A 611 -17.78 26.83 31.02
CA LEU A 611 -17.31 25.72 30.15
C LEU A 611 -17.25 26.13 28.67
N MET A 612 -17.77 27.28 28.29
CA MET A 612 -17.68 27.80 26.93
C MET A 612 -16.30 28.35 26.57
N LEU A 613 -15.49 28.77 27.53
CA LEU A 613 -14.15 29.35 27.26
C LEU A 613 -13.16 28.41 26.60
N ALA A 614 -13.29 27.08 26.75
CA ALA A 614 -12.48 26.11 26.03
C ALA A 614 -13.01 25.76 24.63
N ALA A 615 -14.26 26.16 24.32
CA ALA A 615 -14.94 25.86 23.05
C ALA A 615 -15.10 27.10 22.13
N GLU A 616 -14.73 28.28 22.58
CA GLU A 616 -14.96 29.55 21.87
C GLU A 616 -14.41 29.63 20.42
N PRO A 617 -13.27 29.00 20.03
CA PRO A 617 -12.88 29.07 18.64
C PRO A 617 -13.77 28.23 17.71
N MET A 618 -14.56 27.28 18.23
CA MET A 618 -15.36 26.35 17.42
C MET A 618 -16.82 26.79 17.24
N ILE A 619 -17.36 27.55 18.16
CA ILE A 619 -18.74 28.07 18.09
C ILE A 619 -18.91 29.09 16.97
N ALA A 620 -17.84 29.78 16.58
CA ALA A 620 -17.84 30.75 15.47
C ALA A 620 -18.17 30.14 14.09
N TYR A 621 -18.12 28.82 13.95
CA TYR A 621 -18.39 28.10 12.70
C TYR A 621 -19.71 27.29 12.69
N GLY A 622 -20.58 27.45 13.71
CA GLY A 622 -21.92 26.84 13.68
C GLY A 622 -21.98 25.30 13.83
N TYR A 623 -20.89 24.65 14.23
CA TYR A 623 -20.85 23.21 14.47
C TYR A 623 -21.21 22.90 15.93
N HIS A 624 -22.39 22.34 16.15
CA HIS A 624 -22.69 21.64 17.41
C HIS A 624 -21.83 20.39 17.48
N ALA A 625 -20.80 20.39 18.31
CA ALA A 625 -19.86 19.27 18.42
C ALA A 625 -20.56 18.08 19.07
N LYS A 626 -20.91 17.05 18.26
CA LYS A 626 -21.41 15.76 18.75
C LYS A 626 -20.42 15.18 19.78
N PRO A 627 -20.91 14.57 20.88
CA PRO A 627 -20.05 13.88 21.83
C PRO A 627 -19.31 12.72 21.14
N LEU A 628 -17.99 12.62 21.34
CA LEU A 628 -17.20 11.50 20.85
C LEU A 628 -17.41 10.29 21.75
N ARG A 629 -17.98 9.23 21.21
CA ARG A 629 -18.22 7.98 21.94
C ARG A 629 -17.00 7.09 21.87
N ALA A 630 -16.53 6.61 23.02
CA ALA A 630 -15.45 5.64 23.12
C ALA A 630 -15.93 4.29 23.62
N SER A 631 -15.24 3.23 23.25
CA SER A 631 -15.39 1.88 23.80
C SER A 631 -14.05 1.32 24.26
N LEU A 632 -14.06 0.65 25.41
CA LEU A 632 -12.92 -0.03 25.99
C LEU A 632 -12.89 -1.48 25.53
N ILE A 633 -11.76 -1.90 24.95
CA ILE A 633 -11.57 -3.28 24.45
C ILE A 633 -10.31 -3.87 25.07
N LEU A 634 -10.48 -4.63 26.13
CA LEU A 634 -9.42 -5.37 26.83
C LEU A 634 -9.77 -6.87 26.88
N HIS A 635 -8.74 -7.70 27.06
CA HIS A 635 -8.93 -9.16 27.12
C HIS A 635 -9.65 -9.63 28.40
N ASP A 636 -9.52 -8.86 29.46
CA ASP A 636 -10.03 -9.09 30.81
C ASP A 636 -11.24 -8.20 31.16
N GLU A 637 -11.87 -7.58 30.16
CA GLU A 637 -13.04 -6.70 30.34
C GLU A 637 -14.20 -7.20 29.47
N GLY A 638 -15.39 -7.37 30.08
CA GLY A 638 -16.60 -7.87 29.43
C GLY A 638 -16.48 -9.30 28.91
N ASP A 639 -17.55 -9.84 28.35
CA ASP A 639 -17.53 -11.13 27.67
C ASP A 639 -17.16 -11.00 26.19
N LYS A 640 -17.06 -12.13 25.48
CA LYS A 640 -16.68 -12.14 24.06
C LYS A 640 -17.76 -11.52 23.16
N GLU A 641 -19.03 -11.67 23.52
CA GLU A 641 -20.16 -11.18 22.75
C GLU A 641 -20.29 -9.67 22.87
N GLU A 642 -20.11 -9.13 24.09
CA GLU A 642 -20.07 -7.69 24.35
C GLU A 642 -18.94 -7.01 23.55
N ARG A 643 -17.73 -7.56 23.61
CA ARG A 643 -16.60 -7.02 22.82
C ARG A 643 -16.88 -7.07 21.33
N LYS A 644 -17.52 -8.13 20.83
CA LYS A 644 -17.92 -8.24 19.43
C LYS A 644 -18.97 -7.19 19.06
N ALA A 645 -19.93 -6.94 19.94
CA ALA A 645 -20.94 -5.91 19.75
C ALA A 645 -20.32 -4.52 19.63
N TYR A 646 -19.38 -4.13 20.51
CA TYR A 646 -18.66 -2.85 20.41
C TYR A 646 -17.84 -2.72 19.15
N ILE A 647 -17.21 -3.81 18.71
CA ILE A 647 -16.47 -3.85 17.44
C ILE A 647 -17.40 -3.67 16.24
N ASP A 648 -18.57 -4.29 16.24
CA ASP A 648 -19.56 -4.14 15.19
C ASP A 648 -20.20 -2.74 15.19
N GLU A 649 -20.43 -2.15 16.36
CA GLU A 649 -20.85 -0.75 16.50
C GLU A 649 -19.83 0.22 15.92
N TYR A 650 -18.55 -0.04 16.17
CA TYR A 650 -17.48 0.76 15.57
C TYR A 650 -17.42 0.58 14.05
N LYS A 651 -17.45 -0.66 13.56
CA LYS A 651 -17.25 -0.98 12.14
C LYS A 651 -18.44 -0.61 11.24
N LYS A 652 -19.65 -0.92 11.70
CA LYS A 652 -20.86 -0.92 10.87
C LYS A 652 -21.83 0.21 11.22
N LYS A 653 -22.13 0.39 12.53
CA LYS A 653 -23.14 1.34 12.98
C LYS A 653 -22.63 2.77 13.10
N LEU A 654 -21.31 2.96 13.08
CA LEU A 654 -20.65 4.25 13.27
C LEU A 654 -21.04 4.97 14.59
N SER A 655 -21.53 4.19 15.57
CA SER A 655 -21.99 4.73 16.86
C SER A 655 -20.85 4.92 17.87
N VAL A 656 -19.70 4.31 17.64
CA VAL A 656 -18.47 4.45 18.43
C VAL A 656 -17.42 5.14 17.57
N ASP A 657 -16.79 6.18 18.08
CA ASP A 657 -15.80 6.99 17.37
C ASP A 657 -14.37 6.58 17.68
N VAL A 658 -14.12 6.17 18.92
CA VAL A 658 -12.78 5.91 19.46
C VAL A 658 -12.74 4.55 20.16
N LEU A 659 -11.73 3.74 19.85
CA LEU A 659 -11.43 2.49 20.55
C LEU A 659 -10.27 2.70 21.51
N ILE A 660 -10.43 2.38 22.79
CA ILE A 660 -9.38 2.41 23.80
C ILE A 660 -8.92 0.97 24.03
N VAL A 661 -7.66 0.70 23.75
CA VAL A 661 -7.09 -0.66 23.78
C VAL A 661 -5.71 -0.69 24.45
N ASN A 662 -5.25 -1.88 24.84
CA ASN A 662 -3.85 -2.11 25.22
C ASN A 662 -3.15 -3.01 24.17
N GLN A 663 -3.50 -4.30 24.12
CA GLN A 663 -2.94 -5.28 23.17
C GLN A 663 -3.96 -5.79 22.17
N MET A 664 -5.24 -5.75 22.55
CA MET A 664 -6.30 -6.19 21.66
C MET A 664 -6.45 -5.29 20.44
N LEU A 665 -6.90 -5.86 19.35
CA LEU A 665 -7.14 -5.19 18.05
C LEU A 665 -5.87 -4.68 17.33
N LEU A 666 -4.70 -4.71 17.96
CA LEU A 666 -3.45 -4.35 17.27
C LEU A 666 -3.13 -5.31 16.13
N THR A 667 -3.69 -6.51 16.20
CA THR A 667 -3.48 -7.57 15.21
C THR A 667 -4.82 -8.18 14.80
N GLY A 668 -5.00 -8.50 13.51
CA GLY A 668 -6.21 -9.14 12.99
C GLY A 668 -7.46 -8.24 12.87
N PHE A 669 -7.43 -7.03 13.38
CA PHE A 669 -8.55 -6.10 13.30
C PHE A 669 -8.55 -5.37 11.95
N ASP A 670 -9.65 -5.45 11.23
CA ASP A 670 -9.85 -4.77 9.95
C ASP A 670 -11.05 -3.82 10.02
N ALA A 671 -10.78 -2.52 9.98
CA ALA A 671 -11.77 -1.47 9.95
C ALA A 671 -11.26 -0.33 9.05
N PRO A 672 -11.71 -0.22 7.80
CA PRO A 672 -11.22 0.80 6.86
C PRO A 672 -11.38 2.24 7.37
N ARG A 673 -12.43 2.52 8.16
CA ARG A 673 -12.66 3.84 8.77
C ARG A 673 -11.64 4.24 9.83
N LEU A 674 -10.86 3.31 10.38
CA LEU A 674 -9.80 3.61 11.34
C LEU A 674 -8.66 4.33 10.61
N LYS A 675 -8.57 5.65 10.80
CA LYS A 675 -7.59 6.51 10.12
C LYS A 675 -6.61 7.17 11.06
N LYS A 676 -6.92 7.23 12.35
CA LYS A 676 -6.04 7.87 13.34
C LYS A 676 -5.71 6.91 14.48
N LEU A 677 -4.41 6.69 14.71
CA LEU A 677 -3.88 5.84 15.77
C LEU A 677 -3.09 6.70 16.76
N TYR A 678 -3.52 6.72 18.00
CA TYR A 678 -2.83 7.39 19.11
C TYR A 678 -1.99 6.34 19.84
N LEU A 679 -0.67 6.42 19.69
CA LEU A 679 0.25 5.41 20.18
C LEU A 679 0.92 5.86 21.48
N GLY A 680 0.43 5.39 22.61
CA GLY A 680 0.95 5.63 23.96
C GLY A 680 1.87 4.52 24.48
N ARG A 681 2.20 3.51 23.64
CA ARG A 681 3.02 2.37 23.98
C ARG A 681 4.13 2.18 22.97
N SER A 682 5.36 1.98 23.45
CA SER A 682 6.46 1.55 22.57
C SER A 682 6.22 0.12 22.08
N LEU A 683 6.29 -0.07 20.79
CA LEU A 683 6.16 -1.34 20.09
C LEU A 683 7.39 -1.55 19.22
N ASP A 684 7.79 -2.80 19.05
CA ASP A 684 8.97 -3.18 18.27
C ASP A 684 8.63 -4.18 17.17
N GLY A 685 9.44 -4.18 16.12
CA GLY A 685 9.42 -5.20 15.08
C GLY A 685 8.04 -5.48 14.51
N HIS A 686 7.66 -6.73 14.57
CA HIS A 686 6.39 -7.24 14.05
C HIS A 686 5.15 -6.56 14.66
N ASP A 687 5.11 -6.37 15.98
CA ASP A 687 3.95 -5.79 16.67
C ASP A 687 3.75 -4.32 16.28
N LEU A 688 4.85 -3.58 16.07
CA LEU A 688 4.81 -2.21 15.57
C LEU A 688 4.18 -2.16 14.18
N LEU A 689 4.69 -2.94 13.23
CA LEU A 689 4.15 -2.96 11.86
C LEU A 689 2.69 -3.37 11.84
N GLN A 690 2.29 -4.34 12.65
CA GLN A 690 0.89 -4.77 12.73
C GLN A 690 -0.03 -3.68 13.27
N ALA A 691 0.38 -2.93 14.29
CA ALA A 691 -0.38 -1.81 14.82
C ALA A 691 -0.52 -0.68 13.78
N LEU A 692 0.58 -0.33 13.11
CA LEU A 692 0.60 0.71 12.08
C LEU A 692 -0.30 0.36 10.88
N THR A 693 -0.38 -0.91 10.52
CA THR A 693 -1.22 -1.36 9.39
C THR A 693 -2.73 -1.32 9.68
N ARG A 694 -3.14 -0.95 10.89
CA ARG A 694 -4.57 -0.75 11.18
C ARG A 694 -5.12 0.50 10.51
N VAL A 695 -4.33 1.55 10.36
CA VAL A 695 -4.76 2.84 9.80
C VAL A 695 -4.47 3.00 8.30
N ASN A 696 -3.73 2.09 7.69
CA ASN A 696 -3.29 2.21 6.30
C ASN A 696 -4.27 1.60 5.26
N ARG A 697 -5.49 1.26 5.64
CA ARG A 697 -6.51 0.74 4.72
C ARG A 697 -7.09 1.87 3.86
N PRO A 698 -7.34 1.66 2.58
CA PRO A 698 -8.08 2.63 1.76
C PRO A 698 -9.47 2.90 2.34
N TYR A 699 -9.83 4.17 2.45
CA TYR A 699 -11.15 4.61 2.91
C TYR A 699 -11.45 5.98 2.31
N HIS A 700 -12.58 6.13 1.65
CA HIS A 700 -12.99 7.34 0.94
C HIS A 700 -11.84 8.00 0.14
N LYS A 701 -11.59 9.29 0.35
CA LYS A 701 -10.53 10.07 -0.33
C LYS A 701 -9.18 10.10 0.40
N PHE A 702 -9.06 9.36 1.52
CA PHE A 702 -7.83 9.41 2.31
C PHE A 702 -6.64 8.87 1.54
N LYS A 703 -5.55 9.61 1.56
CA LYS A 703 -4.25 9.22 0.99
C LYS A 703 -3.32 8.59 2.02
N TYR A 704 -3.56 8.87 3.29
CA TYR A 704 -2.70 8.50 4.42
C TYR A 704 -3.48 7.85 5.55
N GLY A 705 -2.79 7.00 6.33
CA GLY A 705 -3.17 6.67 7.69
C GLY A 705 -2.33 7.50 8.66
N TYR A 706 -2.89 7.99 9.74
CA TYR A 706 -2.25 8.93 10.66
C TYR A 706 -1.89 8.24 11.97
N VAL A 707 -0.65 8.44 12.40
CA VAL A 707 -0.12 7.88 13.66
C VAL A 707 0.37 9.01 14.53
N VAL A 708 -0.36 9.28 15.59
CA VAL A 708 0.04 10.25 16.63
C VAL A 708 0.92 9.51 17.64
N ASP A 709 2.16 9.91 17.73
CA ASP A 709 3.21 9.18 18.41
C ASP A 709 3.67 9.90 19.68
N PHE A 710 3.26 9.37 20.84
CA PHE A 710 3.63 9.88 22.17
C PHE A 710 4.91 9.24 22.74
N VAL A 711 5.48 8.24 22.05
CA VAL A 711 6.56 7.41 22.59
C VAL A 711 7.82 7.37 21.75
N ASN A 712 7.85 8.21 20.70
CA ASN A 712 8.95 8.31 19.73
C ASN A 712 9.38 6.97 19.11
N ILE A 713 8.46 6.36 18.35
CA ILE A 713 8.67 5.06 17.69
C ILE A 713 9.59 5.11 16.46
N LYS A 714 10.07 6.30 16.05
CA LYS A 714 10.80 6.47 14.79
C LYS A 714 12.00 5.53 14.67
N GLU A 715 12.85 5.49 15.70
CA GLU A 715 14.05 4.63 15.68
C GLU A 715 13.69 3.14 15.58
N ASN A 716 12.64 2.71 16.30
CA ASN A 716 12.14 1.34 16.24
C ASN A 716 11.53 1.03 14.87
N PHE A 717 10.85 1.99 14.25
CA PHE A 717 10.27 1.85 12.93
C PHE A 717 11.37 1.75 11.87
N ASP A 718 12.32 2.69 11.87
CA ASP A 718 13.42 2.72 10.91
C ASP A 718 14.26 1.43 11.02
N ALA A 719 14.64 1.03 12.24
CA ALA A 719 15.38 -0.20 12.47
C ALA A 719 14.60 -1.47 12.09
N THR A 720 13.29 -1.45 12.19
CA THR A 720 12.43 -2.56 11.78
C THR A 720 12.32 -2.60 10.26
N ASN A 721 12.04 -1.47 9.63
CA ASN A 721 11.93 -1.36 8.19
C ASN A 721 13.23 -1.77 7.48
N ASP A 722 14.37 -1.30 7.95
CA ASP A 722 15.69 -1.67 7.42
C ASP A 722 15.94 -3.18 7.47
N ARG A 723 15.52 -3.84 8.56
CA ARG A 723 15.64 -5.31 8.66
C ARG A 723 14.80 -6.01 7.61
N TYR A 724 13.56 -5.55 7.38
CA TYR A 724 12.69 -6.13 6.36
C TYR A 724 13.21 -5.87 4.95
N LEU A 725 13.73 -4.69 4.67
CA LEU A 725 14.32 -4.36 3.37
C LEU A 725 15.56 -5.21 3.08
N ARG A 726 16.43 -5.44 4.09
CA ARG A 726 17.58 -6.35 3.94
C ARG A 726 17.15 -7.78 3.61
N GLU A 727 16.09 -8.28 4.24
CA GLU A 727 15.56 -9.60 3.97
C GLU A 727 14.93 -9.71 2.57
N LEU A 728 14.24 -8.65 2.10
CA LEU A 728 13.73 -8.57 0.73
C LEU A 728 14.86 -8.59 -0.29
N ASN A 729 15.91 -7.81 -0.08
CA ASN A 729 17.07 -7.76 -0.97
C ASN A 729 17.78 -9.11 -1.02
N ARG A 730 17.94 -9.79 0.12
CA ARG A 730 18.48 -11.15 0.15
C ARG A 730 17.68 -12.13 -0.71
N THR A 731 16.36 -11.97 -0.78
CA THR A 731 15.50 -12.81 -1.61
C THR A 731 15.54 -12.45 -3.09
N ALA A 732 15.78 -11.19 -3.43
CA ALA A 732 15.98 -10.75 -4.80
C ALA A 732 17.30 -11.30 -5.36
N ASP A 733 18.39 -11.23 -4.60
CA ASP A 733 19.71 -11.73 -4.99
C ASP A 733 19.72 -13.25 -5.23
N ILE A 734 18.92 -14.02 -4.48
CA ILE A 734 18.78 -15.48 -4.70
C ILE A 734 18.05 -15.79 -6.02
N LYS A 735 17.22 -14.86 -6.53
CA LYS A 735 16.50 -15.04 -7.79
C LYS A 735 17.32 -14.63 -9.02
N GLU A 736 18.27 -13.72 -8.89
CA GLU A 736 18.97 -13.12 -10.03
C GLU A 736 20.38 -13.70 -10.30
N THR A 737 21.06 -14.27 -9.33
CA THR A 737 22.42 -14.79 -9.52
C THR A 737 22.65 -16.13 -8.83
N GLY A 738 23.09 -17.11 -9.60
CA GLY A 738 23.73 -18.32 -9.09
C GLY A 738 25.16 -18.06 -8.58
N GLU A 739 25.61 -16.82 -8.44
CA GLU A 739 26.94 -16.43 -7.96
C GLU A 739 26.82 -15.53 -6.73
N LYS A 740 27.60 -15.92 -5.72
CA LYS A 740 27.73 -15.21 -4.44
C LYS A 740 28.44 -13.87 -4.66
N GLU A 741 27.72 -12.76 -4.63
CA GLU A 741 28.35 -11.47 -4.34
C GLU A 741 28.46 -11.25 -2.83
N THR A 742 29.63 -10.78 -2.45
CA THR A 742 30.08 -10.69 -1.07
C THR A 742 29.39 -9.61 -0.25
N VAL A 743 29.14 -9.91 1.00
CA VAL A 743 28.50 -9.13 2.08
C VAL A 743 29.11 -7.70 2.31
N GLY A 744 30.00 -7.24 1.48
CA GLY A 744 30.70 -5.95 1.63
C GLY A 744 29.95 -4.73 1.07
N GLU A 745 29.01 -4.92 0.14
CA GLU A 745 28.33 -3.79 -0.55
C GLU A 745 27.03 -3.35 0.10
N ALA A 746 26.44 -4.12 0.99
CA ALA A 746 25.23 -3.73 1.76
C ALA A 746 25.48 -2.69 2.87
N LEU A 747 26.70 -2.17 3.00
CA LEU A 747 27.09 -1.09 3.92
C LEU A 747 27.28 0.25 3.22
N ILE A 748 27.05 0.33 1.93
CA ILE A 748 27.10 1.58 1.18
C ILE A 748 25.74 2.25 1.38
N VAL A 749 25.73 3.29 2.21
CA VAL A 749 24.66 4.30 2.19
C VAL A 749 24.52 4.78 0.75
N ASP A 750 23.34 4.69 0.20
CA ASP A 750 23.05 5.06 -1.18
C ASP A 750 23.68 6.43 -1.50
N LYS A 751 24.45 6.50 -2.58
CA LYS A 751 25.13 7.73 -3.01
C LYS A 751 24.15 8.91 -3.11
N GLU A 752 22.92 8.63 -3.57
CA GLU A 752 21.85 9.62 -3.68
C GLU A 752 21.40 10.13 -2.31
N GLN A 753 21.35 9.28 -1.28
CA GLN A 753 21.04 9.68 0.08
C GLN A 753 22.13 10.59 0.67
N ILE A 754 23.43 10.28 0.42
CA ILE A 754 24.53 11.14 0.85
C ILE A 754 24.45 12.51 0.17
N VAL A 755 24.16 12.53 -1.13
CA VAL A 755 23.98 13.77 -1.88
C VAL A 755 22.85 14.60 -1.30
N GLU A 756 21.72 13.99 -0.98
CA GLU A 756 20.59 14.70 -0.40
C GLU A 756 20.92 15.24 1.02
N GLN A 757 21.57 14.46 1.85
CA GLN A 757 22.03 14.92 3.16
C GLN A 757 23.03 16.08 3.07
N ILE A 758 23.93 16.07 2.10
CA ILE A 758 24.85 17.20 1.87
C ILE A 758 24.09 18.46 1.49
N LYS A 759 23.06 18.35 0.66
CA LYS A 759 22.21 19.48 0.27
C LYS A 759 21.43 20.03 1.49
N GLU A 760 20.85 19.14 2.29
CA GLU A 760 20.15 19.50 3.52
C GLU A 760 21.06 20.30 4.48
N ILE A 761 22.27 19.82 4.69
CA ILE A 761 23.27 20.50 5.54
C ILE A 761 23.63 21.86 4.97
N ARG A 762 23.87 21.96 3.66
CA ARG A 762 24.19 23.22 3.00
C ARG A 762 23.08 24.25 3.15
N SER A 763 21.82 23.83 3.02
CA SER A 763 20.68 24.73 3.13
C SER A 763 20.56 25.38 4.50
N VAL A 764 20.87 24.65 5.56
CA VAL A 764 20.90 25.20 6.93
C VAL A 764 22.12 26.07 7.18
N LEU A 765 23.32 25.59 6.81
CA LEU A 765 24.58 26.29 7.09
C LEU A 765 24.76 27.55 6.23
N PHE A 766 24.10 27.67 5.10
CA PHE A 766 24.14 28.88 4.25
C PHE A 766 23.72 30.15 5.00
N ASN A 767 22.87 30.00 6.00
CA ASN A 767 22.34 31.13 6.78
C ASN A 767 23.32 31.66 7.85
N TYR A 768 24.50 31.04 7.99
CA TYR A 768 25.48 31.35 9.01
C TYR A 768 26.87 31.53 8.41
N THR A 769 27.67 32.41 9.02
CA THR A 769 29.06 32.65 8.61
C THR A 769 29.98 31.57 9.17
N CYS A 770 29.93 30.38 8.59
CA CYS A 770 30.61 29.18 9.12
C CYS A 770 32.15 29.22 8.98
N ASP A 771 32.70 30.06 8.15
CA ASP A 771 34.17 30.19 7.95
C ASP A 771 34.82 31.08 9.00
N ASN A 772 34.05 31.91 9.69
CA ASN A 772 34.52 32.79 10.76
C ASN A 772 33.80 32.50 12.09
N PRO A 773 34.43 31.77 13.05
CA PRO A 773 33.83 31.42 14.32
C PRO A 773 33.38 32.59 15.20
N GLU A 774 34.04 33.76 15.07
CA GLU A 774 33.66 34.95 15.85
C GLU A 774 32.35 35.58 15.35
N GLU A 775 32.17 35.65 14.03
CA GLU A 775 30.92 36.12 13.41
C GLU A 775 29.82 35.14 13.64
N PHE A 776 30.09 33.87 13.46
CA PHE A 776 29.14 32.80 13.74
C PHE A 776 28.62 32.86 15.19
N ARG A 777 29.50 33.13 16.14
CA ARG A 777 29.15 33.29 17.57
C ARG A 777 28.19 34.46 17.78
N LYS A 778 28.40 35.59 17.11
CA LYS A 778 27.47 36.73 17.17
C LYS A 778 26.11 36.38 16.60
N GLU A 779 26.09 35.69 15.46
CA GLU A 779 24.87 35.26 14.79
C GLU A 779 24.05 34.31 15.67
N ILE A 780 24.69 33.33 16.36
CA ILE A 780 23.98 32.40 17.25
C ILE A 780 23.58 33.04 18.58
N ASP A 781 24.24 34.11 19.04
CA ASP A 781 23.84 34.85 20.25
C ASP A 781 22.53 35.60 20.03
N GLU A 782 22.17 35.95 18.81
CA GLU A 782 20.88 36.55 18.42
C GLU A 782 19.71 35.55 18.40
N ILE A 783 19.99 34.24 18.45
CA ILE A 783 18.97 33.21 18.41
C ILE A 783 18.29 33.10 19.79
N GLU A 784 17.01 33.44 19.85
CA GLU A 784 16.17 33.32 21.05
C GLU A 784 15.53 31.94 21.20
N ASN A 785 15.27 31.23 20.09
CA ASN A 785 14.64 29.90 20.11
C ASN A 785 15.68 28.79 20.20
N LYS A 786 15.65 28.04 21.32
CA LYS A 786 16.55 26.90 21.55
C LYS A 786 16.45 25.79 20.50
N ASP A 787 15.27 25.56 19.94
CA ASP A 787 15.06 24.50 18.92
C ASP A 787 15.88 24.79 17.67
N ASN A 788 16.08 26.05 17.32
CA ASN A 788 16.93 26.45 16.21
C ASN A 788 18.40 26.15 16.51
N LEU A 789 18.84 26.32 17.76
CA LEU A 789 20.20 25.97 18.18
C LEU A 789 20.41 24.45 18.21
N TYR A 790 19.43 23.68 18.66
CA TYR A 790 19.50 22.20 18.59
C TYR A 790 19.52 21.71 17.14
N THR A 791 18.73 22.31 16.27
CA THR A 791 18.73 21.99 14.83
C THR A 791 20.08 22.31 14.20
N LEU A 792 20.63 23.48 14.49
CA LEU A 792 21.95 23.89 13.99
C LEU A 792 23.05 22.94 14.49
N ARG A 793 23.04 22.61 15.78
CA ARG A 793 23.99 21.65 16.37
C ARG A 793 23.90 20.28 15.69
N SER A 794 22.69 19.74 15.55
CA SER A 794 22.46 18.47 14.88
C SER A 794 22.95 18.49 13.42
N THR A 795 22.72 19.57 12.71
CA THR A 795 23.20 19.77 11.33
C THR A 795 24.73 19.78 11.24
N LEU A 796 25.41 20.46 12.18
CA LEU A 796 26.88 20.46 12.25
C LEU A 796 27.44 19.07 12.62
N GLU A 797 26.80 18.35 13.54
CA GLU A 797 27.19 16.97 13.88
C GLU A 797 27.00 16.02 12.69
N ASN A 798 25.90 16.14 11.94
CA ASN A 798 25.64 15.40 10.70
C ASN A 798 26.67 15.75 9.63
N ALA A 799 27.02 17.01 9.47
CA ALA A 799 28.07 17.46 8.55
C ALA A 799 29.42 16.78 8.87
N LYS A 800 29.79 16.74 10.14
CA LYS A 800 30.99 16.03 10.61
C LYS A 800 30.95 14.55 10.27
N ALA A 801 29.80 13.88 10.53
CA ALA A 801 29.63 12.47 10.27
C ALA A 801 29.72 12.15 8.76
N ILE A 802 29.05 12.92 7.90
CA ILE A 802 29.10 12.74 6.44
C ILE A 802 30.49 13.00 5.89
N ILE A 803 31.19 14.04 6.34
CA ILE A 803 32.56 14.30 5.90
C ILE A 803 33.47 13.10 6.24
N ASN A 804 33.34 12.52 7.41
CA ASN A 804 34.11 11.33 7.80
C ASN A 804 33.72 10.09 6.97
N GLN A 805 32.45 9.88 6.72
CA GLN A 805 31.93 8.78 5.91
C GLN A 805 32.39 8.89 4.46
N VAL A 806 32.28 10.07 3.84
CA VAL A 806 32.72 10.30 2.46
C VAL A 806 34.25 10.18 2.34
N ARG A 807 35.01 10.63 3.33
CA ARG A 807 36.47 10.44 3.36
C ARG A 807 36.88 8.99 3.44
N ALA A 808 36.13 8.16 4.19
CA ALA A 808 36.42 6.76 4.37
C ALA A 808 36.01 5.91 3.17
N PHE A 809 34.86 6.20 2.56
CA PHE A 809 34.19 5.31 1.60
C PHE A 809 33.66 6.01 0.34
N GLY A 810 33.69 7.36 0.25
CA GLY A 810 33.14 8.10 -0.86
C GLY A 810 34.00 8.08 -2.12
N ASP A 811 33.34 8.13 -3.26
CA ASP A 811 33.96 8.34 -4.56
C ASP A 811 34.42 9.81 -4.75
N GLU A 812 35.09 10.09 -5.87
CA GLU A 812 35.64 11.43 -6.13
C GLU A 812 34.54 12.51 -6.27
N GLU A 813 33.37 12.16 -6.81
CA GLU A 813 32.24 13.09 -6.91
C GLU A 813 31.70 13.50 -5.54
N LEU A 814 31.55 12.55 -4.62
CA LEU A 814 31.14 12.84 -3.25
C LEU A 814 32.20 13.62 -2.49
N LYS A 815 33.50 13.36 -2.75
CA LYS A 815 34.61 14.13 -2.19
C LYS A 815 34.61 15.59 -2.66
N GLU A 816 34.28 15.85 -3.93
CA GLU A 816 34.07 17.21 -4.41
C GLU A 816 32.87 17.90 -3.75
N ARG A 817 31.76 17.21 -3.60
CA ARG A 817 30.56 17.79 -2.99
C ARG A 817 30.76 18.20 -1.52
N ILE A 818 31.51 17.43 -0.75
CA ILE A 818 31.82 17.81 0.64
C ILE A 818 32.81 18.98 0.74
N ASN A 819 33.47 19.41 -0.36
CA ASN A 819 34.33 20.61 -0.35
C ASN A 819 33.54 21.89 -0.09
N SER A 820 32.24 21.89 -0.35
CA SER A 820 31.37 23.01 -0.05
C SER A 820 30.97 23.13 1.44
N LEU A 821 31.32 22.16 2.27
CA LEU A 821 31.07 22.21 3.72
C LEU A 821 32.27 22.83 4.47
N PRO A 822 32.06 23.52 5.61
CA PRO A 822 33.11 24.20 6.39
C PRO A 822 33.97 23.21 7.19
N LYS A 823 34.76 22.39 6.53
CA LYS A 823 35.47 21.22 7.09
C LYS A 823 36.42 21.57 8.26
N GLY A 824 37.05 22.76 8.24
CA GLY A 824 38.03 23.14 9.24
C GLY A 824 37.43 23.70 10.53
N THR A 825 36.27 24.30 10.45
CA THR A 825 35.63 25.04 11.54
C THR A 825 34.53 24.26 12.26
N ILE A 826 33.94 23.19 11.65
CA ILE A 826 32.83 22.42 12.23
C ILE A 826 33.02 22.06 13.71
N PRO A 827 34.16 21.53 14.20
CA PRO A 827 34.31 21.20 15.60
C PRO A 827 34.19 22.44 16.51
N THR A 828 34.73 23.58 16.07
CA THR A 828 34.63 24.85 16.80
C THR A 828 33.21 25.36 16.81
N LEU A 829 32.50 25.31 15.65
CA LEU A 829 31.11 25.74 15.54
C LEU A 829 30.17 24.91 16.44
N ILE A 830 30.39 23.59 16.52
CA ILE A 830 29.63 22.70 17.44
C ILE A 830 29.87 23.13 18.90
N THR A 831 31.09 23.49 19.24
CA THR A 831 31.44 23.97 20.61
C THR A 831 30.73 25.27 20.91
N GLU A 832 30.74 26.25 20.02
CA GLU A 832 30.07 27.54 20.21
C GLU A 832 28.55 27.39 20.37
N VAL A 833 27.90 26.58 19.51
CA VAL A 833 26.47 26.30 19.66
C VAL A 833 26.17 25.59 20.98
N SER A 834 27.03 24.65 21.39
CA SER A 834 26.86 23.93 22.66
C SER A 834 26.99 24.89 23.86
N HIS A 835 27.99 25.79 23.85
CA HIS A 835 28.14 26.80 24.86
C HIS A 835 26.96 27.80 24.92
N ARG A 836 26.37 28.12 23.76
CA ARG A 836 25.16 28.96 23.72
C ARG A 836 23.97 28.24 24.34
N ILE A 837 23.75 26.97 24.02
CA ILE A 837 22.71 26.13 24.63
C ILE A 837 22.94 25.99 26.14
N GLU A 838 24.17 25.73 26.57
CA GLU A 838 24.52 25.63 28.01
C GLU A 838 24.27 26.95 28.75
N ARG A 839 24.63 28.11 28.16
CA ARG A 839 24.33 29.42 28.73
C ARG A 839 22.82 29.64 28.87
N MET A 840 22.03 29.26 27.90
CA MET A 840 20.56 29.35 27.97
C MET A 840 19.99 28.38 29.01
N ASN A 841 20.55 27.16 29.12
CA ASN A 841 20.14 26.17 30.13
C ASN A 841 20.56 26.54 31.55
N PHE A 842 21.73 27.16 31.71
CA PHE A 842 22.23 27.60 33.03
C PHE A 842 21.34 28.72 33.61
N LEU A 843 20.80 29.58 32.78
CA LEU A 843 19.85 30.63 33.22
C LEU A 843 18.51 30.02 33.67
N GLU A 844 18.22 28.77 33.33
CA GLU A 844 16.99 28.08 33.70
C GLU A 844 17.16 27.07 34.83
N SER A 845 18.38 26.70 35.23
CA SER A 845 18.62 25.61 36.19
C SER A 845 19.39 26.01 37.41
N THR A 846 18.68 26.21 38.48
CA THR A 846 19.24 26.06 39.82
C THR A 846 18.24 25.35 40.73
N GLU A 847 18.61 24.19 41.22
CA GLU A 847 18.41 23.58 42.56
C GLU A 847 17.63 22.25 42.75
N HIS A 848 17.89 21.51 43.64
CA HIS A 848 18.20 20.28 44.36
C HIS A 848 17.01 19.31 44.77
N LYS A 849 17.33 18.14 45.36
CA LYS A 849 16.60 16.85 45.43
C LYS A 849 16.06 16.41 46.79
N ALA A 850 14.96 15.61 46.90
CA ALA A 850 14.63 14.69 48.04
C ALA A 850 13.32 13.83 47.90
N ASP A 851 12.90 12.94 48.84
CA ASP A 851 12.18 11.63 48.73
C ASP A 851 10.66 11.58 49.11
N VAL A 852 9.80 10.53 48.80
CA VAL A 852 9.62 9.86 47.53
C VAL A 852 8.18 9.34 47.28
N SER A 853 7.45 8.44 47.98
CA SER A 853 6.24 7.88 47.33
C SER A 853 4.92 8.61 47.67
N GLY A 854 4.72 9.09 48.85
CA GLY A 854 3.57 9.95 49.18
C GLY A 854 3.69 11.34 48.57
N ILE A 855 4.94 11.84 48.50
CA ILE A 855 5.32 13.10 47.91
C ILE A 855 5.18 13.09 46.41
N ILE A 856 5.45 11.95 45.72
CA ILE A 856 5.28 11.81 44.28
C ILE A 856 3.80 11.96 43.86
N ASN A 857 2.87 11.35 44.57
CA ASN A 857 1.44 11.48 44.25
C ASN A 857 0.92 12.91 44.42
N VAL A 858 1.36 13.60 45.48
CA VAL A 858 0.99 15.01 45.67
C VAL A 858 1.66 15.88 44.59
N ALA A 859 2.94 15.60 44.26
CA ALA A 859 3.64 16.30 43.19
C ALA A 859 2.99 16.09 41.82
N LEU A 860 2.50 14.88 41.52
CA LEU A 860 1.81 14.58 40.24
C LEU A 860 0.44 15.28 40.18
N SER A 861 -0.24 15.51 41.29
CA SER A 861 -1.50 16.27 41.31
C SER A 861 -1.31 17.77 41.09
N GLU A 862 -0.12 18.31 41.36
CA GLU A 862 0.23 19.72 41.16
C GLU A 862 0.89 19.96 39.76
N LEU A 863 1.22 18.91 39.02
CA LEU A 863 1.82 19.02 37.70
C LEU A 863 0.77 19.38 36.65
N GLU A 864 1.04 20.41 35.88
CA GLU A 864 0.33 20.66 34.63
C GLU A 864 1.09 19.98 33.47
N PHE A 865 0.38 19.10 32.76
CA PHE A 865 0.88 18.44 31.58
C PHE A 865 0.39 19.16 30.32
N GLU A 866 1.29 19.40 29.37
CA GLU A 866 0.97 19.96 28.08
C GLU A 866 1.49 19.02 26.98
N PHE A 867 0.63 18.72 26.01
CA PHE A 867 1.01 17.94 24.85
C PHE A 867 1.15 18.88 23.66
N LYS A 868 2.35 18.95 23.08
CA LYS A 868 2.61 19.74 21.89
C LYS A 868 2.81 18.80 20.69
N LYS A 869 2.09 19.10 19.62
CA LYS A 869 2.31 18.41 18.36
C LYS A 869 3.70 18.77 17.84
N GLY A 870 4.53 17.75 17.62
CA GLY A 870 5.80 17.92 16.93
C GLY A 870 5.59 18.13 15.43
N ILE A 871 6.67 18.20 14.68
CA ILE A 871 6.62 18.35 13.23
C ILE A 871 5.99 17.10 12.62
N SER A 872 4.82 17.24 12.00
CA SER A 872 4.16 16.13 11.29
C SER A 872 4.95 15.74 10.03
N GLU A 873 4.78 14.52 9.55
CA GLU A 873 5.39 14.11 8.27
C GLU A 873 4.87 14.92 7.08
N GLU A 874 3.64 15.40 7.16
CA GLU A 874 3.08 16.32 6.18
C GLU A 874 3.85 17.65 6.16
N LEU A 875 4.14 18.20 7.33
CA LEU A 875 4.97 19.39 7.48
C LEU A 875 6.41 19.10 7.02
N ARG A 876 6.92 17.88 7.24
CA ARG A 876 8.24 17.44 6.78
C ARG A 876 8.33 17.39 5.26
N ILE A 877 7.29 16.95 4.55
CA ILE A 877 7.21 17.00 3.08
C ILE A 877 7.25 18.46 2.62
N ILE A 878 6.51 19.36 3.27
CA ILE A 878 6.53 20.79 2.96
C ILE A 878 7.90 21.41 3.29
N VAL A 879 8.53 20.98 4.38
CA VAL A 879 9.91 21.39 4.74
C VAL A 879 10.91 20.96 3.69
N ASN A 880 10.76 19.78 3.10
CA ASN A 880 11.60 19.33 1.99
C ASN A 880 11.38 20.18 0.74
N ASP A 881 10.14 20.56 0.41
CA ASP A 881 9.86 21.51 -0.68
C ASP A 881 10.47 22.89 -0.40
N ILE A 882 10.41 23.38 0.84
CA ILE A 882 11.10 24.60 1.30
C ILE A 882 12.62 24.49 1.07
N ARG A 883 13.22 23.35 1.43
CA ARG A 883 14.65 23.10 1.26
C ARG A 883 15.06 23.11 -0.22
N GLU A 884 14.33 22.38 -1.07
CA GLU A 884 14.60 22.42 -2.53
C GLU A 884 14.49 23.81 -3.12
N ARG A 885 13.52 24.61 -2.68
CA ARG A 885 13.38 26.01 -3.11
C ARG A 885 14.52 26.88 -2.61
N CYS A 886 14.93 26.68 -1.36
CA CYS A 886 16.09 27.37 -0.79
C CYS A 886 17.37 27.06 -1.59
N GLU A 887 17.61 25.80 -1.97
CA GLU A 887 18.73 25.44 -2.84
C GLU A 887 18.69 26.13 -4.21
N LYS A 888 17.50 26.20 -4.82
CA LYS A 888 17.34 26.90 -6.09
C LYS A 888 17.63 28.39 -5.95
N VAL A 889 17.19 29.02 -4.86
CA VAL A 889 17.51 30.41 -4.54
C VAL A 889 19.02 30.59 -4.29
N GLN A 890 19.64 29.70 -3.55
CA GLN A 890 21.09 29.71 -3.27
C GLN A 890 21.91 29.57 -4.58
N ALA A 891 21.49 28.62 -5.43
CA ALA A 891 22.14 28.43 -6.73
C ALA A 891 22.07 29.71 -7.61
N GLU A 892 20.94 30.42 -7.58
CA GLU A 892 20.82 31.69 -8.27
C GLU A 892 21.71 32.82 -7.67
N PHE A 893 21.87 32.84 -6.33
CA PHE A 893 22.83 33.74 -5.67
C PHE A 893 24.27 33.37 -6.03
N GLU A 894 24.61 32.08 -6.07
CA GLU A 894 25.95 31.63 -6.46
C GLU A 894 26.27 31.96 -7.94
N ALA A 895 25.27 31.87 -8.82
CA ALA A 895 25.39 32.16 -10.26
C ALA A 895 25.53 33.65 -10.59
N ASN A 896 25.39 34.55 -9.62
CA ASN A 896 25.54 35.97 -9.85
C ASN A 896 27.00 36.31 -10.20
N PHE A 897 27.19 37.07 -11.28
CA PHE A 897 28.53 37.45 -11.77
C PHE A 897 29.15 38.57 -10.96
N ASP A 898 28.37 39.47 -10.39
CA ASP A 898 28.82 40.57 -9.55
C ASP A 898 28.23 40.51 -8.14
N LYS A 899 28.94 39.82 -7.27
CA LYS A 899 28.57 39.64 -5.84
C LYS A 899 28.79 40.90 -5.00
N THR A 900 29.32 41.96 -5.56
CA THR A 900 29.56 43.23 -4.87
C THR A 900 28.50 44.30 -5.17
N GLU A 901 27.53 44.00 -6.04
CA GLU A 901 26.43 44.91 -6.33
C GLU A 901 25.54 45.12 -5.08
N ASP A 902 25.28 46.37 -4.71
CA ASP A 902 24.52 46.76 -3.54
C ASP A 902 23.16 46.02 -3.46
N LYS A 903 22.44 45.88 -4.57
CA LYS A 903 21.15 45.19 -4.61
C LYS A 903 21.27 43.70 -4.34
N TYR A 904 22.36 43.08 -4.80
CA TYR A 904 22.67 41.69 -4.52
C TYR A 904 22.99 41.50 -3.02
N VAL A 905 23.86 42.33 -2.49
CA VAL A 905 24.28 42.25 -1.06
C VAL A 905 23.09 42.42 -0.12
N ILE A 906 22.24 43.43 -0.39
CA ILE A 906 21.04 43.69 0.39
C ILE A 906 20.07 42.49 0.32
N LEU A 907 19.78 41.96 -0.88
CA LEU A 907 18.85 40.85 -1.05
C LEU A 907 19.38 39.56 -0.41
N ALA A 908 20.68 39.30 -0.48
CA ALA A 908 21.30 38.16 0.14
C ALA A 908 21.24 38.23 1.68
N GLU A 909 21.44 39.42 2.24
CA GLU A 909 21.36 39.64 3.70
C GLU A 909 19.92 39.58 4.17
N GLU A 910 18.95 40.18 3.47
CA GLU A 910 17.50 40.03 3.76
C GLU A 910 17.08 38.57 3.78
N PHE A 911 17.58 37.75 2.81
CA PHE A 911 17.29 36.33 2.74
C PHE A 911 17.84 35.57 3.94
N ARG A 912 19.09 35.82 4.32
CA ARG A 912 19.74 35.19 5.47
C ARG A 912 19.06 35.58 6.78
N GLU A 913 18.77 36.87 6.96
CA GLU A 913 18.12 37.40 8.16
C GLU A 913 16.72 36.83 8.36
N TYR A 914 15.95 36.64 7.28
CA TYR A 914 14.64 36.02 7.34
C TYR A 914 14.66 34.62 7.97
N PHE A 915 15.58 33.74 7.53
CA PHE A 915 15.69 32.39 8.07
C PHE A 915 16.39 32.33 9.43
N ARG A 916 17.25 33.28 9.78
CA ARG A 916 17.78 33.41 11.14
C ARG A 916 16.68 33.75 12.15
N LYS A 917 15.75 34.66 11.82
CA LYS A 917 14.64 35.06 12.69
C LYS A 917 13.53 34.03 12.79
N LYS A 918 13.10 33.44 11.67
CA LYS A 918 11.99 32.49 11.64
C LYS A 918 12.39 31.03 11.85
N GLY A 919 13.66 30.70 11.69
CA GLY A 919 14.13 29.31 11.64
C GLY A 919 13.89 28.67 10.31
N PHE A 920 14.60 27.56 10.05
CA PHE A 920 14.50 26.82 8.77
C PHE A 920 13.32 25.84 8.74
N VAL A 921 12.85 25.44 9.90
CA VAL A 921 11.76 24.47 10.05
C VAL A 921 10.51 25.20 10.57
N PRO A 922 9.50 25.42 9.71
CA PRO A 922 8.27 26.06 10.11
C PRO A 922 7.52 25.20 11.13
N GLN A 923 6.87 25.83 12.10
CA GLN A 923 6.13 25.14 13.16
C GLN A 923 4.72 24.73 12.72
N ASN A 924 4.20 25.32 11.65
CA ASN A 924 2.86 25.04 11.13
C ASN A 924 2.78 25.26 9.61
N THR A 925 1.71 24.79 9.01
CA THR A 925 1.47 24.86 7.55
C THR A 925 1.34 26.31 7.04
N GLN A 926 0.91 27.25 7.88
CA GLN A 926 0.78 28.65 7.50
C GLN A 926 2.16 29.32 7.38
N GLU A 927 3.02 29.11 8.35
CA GLU A 927 4.42 29.58 8.31
C GLU A 927 5.20 28.98 7.14
N ALA A 928 4.91 27.70 6.83
CA ALA A 928 5.50 27.02 5.71
C ALA A 928 5.12 27.69 4.36
N LYS A 929 3.84 28.05 4.18
CA LYS A 929 3.38 28.80 3.01
C LYS A 929 4.03 30.18 2.90
N GLU A 930 4.11 30.90 4.01
CA GLU A 930 4.78 32.21 4.05
C GLU A 930 6.25 32.11 3.64
N SER A 931 6.95 31.06 4.07
CA SER A 931 8.34 30.82 3.70
C SER A 931 8.49 30.49 2.21
N ILE A 932 7.56 29.71 1.64
CA ILE A 932 7.53 29.40 0.20
C ILE A 932 7.29 30.66 -0.62
N ASP A 933 6.27 31.45 -0.27
CA ASP A 933 5.93 32.70 -0.99
C ASP A 933 7.08 33.71 -0.92
N TYR A 934 7.77 33.79 0.22
CA TYR A 934 8.96 34.62 0.38
C TYR A 934 10.10 34.17 -0.53
N MET A 935 10.42 32.86 -0.56
CA MET A 935 11.47 32.31 -1.43
C MET A 935 11.16 32.53 -2.92
N ASP A 936 9.90 32.35 -3.34
CA ASP A 936 9.49 32.62 -4.72
C ASP A 936 9.66 34.10 -5.09
N SER A 937 9.39 35.01 -4.15
CA SER A 937 9.67 36.44 -4.30
C SER A 937 11.16 36.75 -4.45
N VAL A 938 11.99 36.16 -3.60
CA VAL A 938 13.47 36.31 -3.65
C VAL A 938 14.02 35.73 -4.94
N MET A 939 13.53 34.53 -5.34
CA MET A 939 13.91 33.88 -6.59
C MET A 939 13.66 34.80 -7.80
N LYS A 940 12.53 35.48 -7.83
CA LYS A 940 12.21 36.43 -8.91
C LYS A 940 13.14 37.63 -8.93
N LYS A 941 13.44 38.19 -7.75
CA LYS A 941 14.34 39.35 -7.61
C LYS A 941 15.78 39.00 -8.00
N ILE A 942 16.32 37.86 -7.53
CA ILE A 942 17.71 37.46 -7.84
C ILE A 942 17.88 37.15 -9.33
N ARG A 943 16.91 36.50 -9.98
CA ARG A 943 16.93 36.25 -11.41
C ARG A 943 16.91 37.54 -12.23
N GLU A 944 16.21 38.56 -11.77
CA GLU A 944 16.21 39.87 -12.42
C GLU A 944 17.58 40.54 -12.28
N ILE A 945 18.23 40.47 -11.12
CA ILE A 945 19.60 40.96 -10.91
C ILE A 945 20.58 40.21 -11.81
N ASN A 946 20.55 38.87 -11.78
CA ASN A 946 21.42 38.03 -12.61
C ASN A 946 21.24 38.31 -14.10
N ARG A 947 20.02 38.54 -14.56
CA ARG A 947 19.75 38.88 -15.96
C ARG A 947 20.33 40.20 -16.38
N ARG A 948 20.39 41.19 -15.49
CA ARG A 948 21.07 42.48 -15.75
C ARG A 948 22.58 42.31 -15.77
N ASN A 949 23.13 41.53 -14.85
CA ASN A 949 24.57 41.35 -14.72
C ASN A 949 25.16 40.42 -15.78
N ASN A 950 24.37 39.53 -16.37
CA ASN A 950 24.77 38.62 -17.43
C ASN A 950 24.64 39.23 -18.86
N ILE A 951 24.27 40.50 -19.00
CA ILE A 951 24.31 41.16 -20.31
C ILE A 951 25.78 41.49 -20.67
N PRO A 952 26.37 40.87 -21.69
CA PRO A 952 27.76 41.11 -22.02
C PRO A 952 28.00 42.60 -22.37
N VAL A 953 28.98 43.21 -21.75
CA VAL A 953 29.41 44.61 -22.01
C VAL A 953 29.86 44.84 -23.47
N SER A 954 29.97 43.77 -24.27
CA SER A 954 30.38 43.83 -25.68
C SER A 954 29.41 44.54 -26.63
N TYR A 955 28.19 44.86 -26.21
CA TYR A 955 27.21 45.55 -27.07
C TYR A 955 27.18 47.07 -26.89
N THR A 956 27.87 47.66 -25.94
CA THR A 956 27.91 49.12 -25.71
C THR A 956 29.04 49.86 -26.45
N HIS A 957 29.93 49.14 -27.13
CA HIS A 957 31.07 49.78 -27.88
C HIS A 957 30.93 49.74 -29.40
N LEU A 958 29.82 49.38 -29.97
CA LEU A 958 29.68 49.29 -31.45
C LEU A 958 28.76 50.34 -32.08
N THR A 959 28.51 51.47 -31.42
CA THR A 959 27.83 52.59 -32.06
C THR A 959 28.45 53.94 -31.64
N LEU A 960 29.69 54.19 -32.05
CA LEU A 960 30.13 55.56 -32.28
C LEU A 960 30.38 55.70 -33.76
N PRO A 961 29.71 56.59 -34.46
CA PRO A 961 29.99 56.88 -35.84
C PRO A 961 31.26 57.69 -35.87
N THR A 962 32.36 57.16 -36.45
CA THR A 962 33.49 57.95 -36.89
C THR A 962 33.12 58.79 -38.05
N ASN A 963 32.61 60.00 -37.80
CA ASN A 963 32.70 61.09 -38.74
C ASN A 963 34.12 61.68 -38.66
N SER A 964 34.94 61.42 -39.67
CA SER A 964 35.89 62.35 -40.12
C SER A 964 36.48 61.94 -41.48
N ARG A 965 36.10 62.70 -42.48
CA ARG A 965 36.73 62.95 -43.80
C ARG A 965 36.99 61.73 -44.67
#